data_e6bfdfd3d8ef5f990bdcee7aa025d1fa
#
_entry.id   e6bfdfd3d8ef5f990bdcee7aa025d1fa
#
_cell.length_a   1.000
_cell.length_b   1.000
_cell.length_c   1.000
_cell.angle_alpha   90.00
_cell.angle_beta   90.00
_cell.angle_gamma   90.00
#
_symmetry.space_group_name_H-M   'P 1'
#
loop_
_entity.id
_entity.type
_entity.pdbx_description
1 polymer ?
#
loop_
_entity_poly.entity_id
_entity_poly.type
_entity_poly.pdbx_seq_one_letter_code
_entity_poly.pdbx_strand_id
1 'polypeptide(L)'
;MLTIRLTEEQLLRAHQRGLVHGACHAYIGEEAVATGVCAQLRPDDMVFSTHRGHGHALAKGLEPHALIAELLGRATGCSHGRGGSMHLYSPAIGLMGTSGIVGPCILQAAGAAYAAKLLKNGRVSVAFFGDGASNNGAFHEGLNMAGIWKLPVVFVCENNQYATEIPITYSGANPNISERAAAYHIPGVSVDGNDVMAVTQAAEEAVRRARAGEGPTLIECKTYRIRPHSEGMGDFTYRTREEVESWKARCPIKAFRQRLLDSGAATEKELAKIENDLHESAVAALKQAEADPWPQPSEALCHVYDETPVPPPPPPAGSREINFIRATLEALTSEMARNPAIYVMGEGIGVRGGNFATTTGLFQKYGAVRLCDTPICERGFIGLAGGAAMAGARPVIDFMFADFILDGVGEIVNQIAKMHYMSAGRLKMPVLLRGCIGIGHSAATHHSGNYTALYAHFPGLRVVVPSTPYDAKGLFLHALRGNDPVLFLEHRELIGHKGPVPEEDYEIEFGQAAVVREGRDVTVVALAMMVHHARKACETLAAEGIEVELIDPRTVQPLDTETLLASVRKTGRLLVVDEDFAPCSVGGEVAAVIAERGFNDLDAPVKRLHGTFAPTPYSPPLEKMLVPDADRIAQAVRELMAE
;
A
#
# COMPACT_ATOMS: atom_id res chain seq x y z
N MET A 1 -9.59 -24.65 17.84
CA MET A 1 -8.35 -24.78 18.65
C MET A 1 -7.52 -26.00 18.27
N LEU A 2 -8.07 -27.23 18.30
CA LEU A 2 -7.30 -28.45 17.94
C LEU A 2 -6.78 -28.41 16.51
N THR A 3 -7.57 -27.97 15.53
CA THR A 3 -7.11 -27.80 14.14
C THR A 3 -5.85 -26.92 14.07
N ILE A 4 -5.84 -25.80 14.80
CA ILE A 4 -4.68 -24.89 14.84
C ILE A 4 -3.48 -25.62 15.43
N ARG A 5 -3.61 -26.21 16.62
CA ARG A 5 -2.53 -26.90 17.32
C ARG A 5 -1.92 -28.02 16.48
N LEU A 6 -2.75 -28.90 15.94
CA LEU A 6 -2.30 -30.08 15.21
C LEU A 6 -1.67 -29.73 13.85
N THR A 7 -2.18 -28.68 13.18
CA THR A 7 -1.56 -28.14 11.96
C THR A 7 -0.20 -27.53 12.27
N GLU A 8 -0.10 -26.71 13.33
CA GLU A 8 1.18 -26.14 13.76
C GLU A 8 2.21 -27.22 14.12
N GLU A 9 1.80 -28.29 14.78
CA GLU A 9 2.70 -29.41 15.09
C GLU A 9 3.23 -30.08 13.82
N GLN A 10 2.44 -30.20 12.75
CA GLN A 10 2.94 -30.67 11.46
C GLN A 10 3.90 -29.67 10.82
N LEU A 11 3.63 -28.36 10.89
CA LEU A 11 4.53 -27.32 10.41
C LEU A 11 5.87 -27.34 11.15
N LEU A 12 5.87 -27.54 12.46
CA LEU A 12 7.09 -27.68 13.24
C LEU A 12 7.92 -28.92 12.82
N ARG A 13 7.25 -30.04 12.57
CA ARG A 13 7.91 -31.25 12.02
C ARG A 13 8.50 -30.99 10.62
N ALA A 14 7.76 -30.29 9.77
CA ALA A 14 8.25 -29.89 8.45
C ALA A 14 9.45 -28.95 8.54
N HIS A 15 9.42 -27.97 9.45
CA HIS A 15 10.52 -27.06 9.71
C HIS A 15 11.78 -27.80 10.18
N GLN A 16 11.66 -28.74 11.13
CA GLN A 16 12.78 -29.57 11.61
C GLN A 16 13.41 -30.42 10.51
N ARG A 17 12.62 -30.80 9.51
CA ARG A 17 13.07 -31.55 8.30
C ARG A 17 13.65 -30.63 7.21
N GLY A 18 13.69 -29.31 7.41
CA GLY A 18 14.17 -28.34 6.43
C GLY A 18 13.22 -28.11 5.25
N LEU A 19 11.95 -28.46 5.37
CA LEU A 19 10.96 -28.31 4.30
C LEU A 19 10.30 -26.91 4.30
N VAL A 20 10.33 -26.21 5.43
CA VAL A 20 9.89 -24.81 5.53
C VAL A 20 11.06 -23.90 5.25
N HIS A 21 10.93 -23.04 4.24
CA HIS A 21 11.98 -22.13 3.79
C HIS A 21 11.83 -20.76 4.47
N GLY A 22 12.75 -20.40 5.34
CA GLY A 22 12.72 -19.13 6.08
C GLY A 22 12.04 -19.21 7.44
N ALA A 23 11.55 -18.06 7.92
CA ALA A 23 10.99 -17.94 9.27
C ALA A 23 9.65 -18.70 9.41
N CYS A 24 9.45 -19.32 10.58
CA CYS A 24 8.19 -19.96 10.96
C CYS A 24 7.75 -19.45 12.32
N HIS A 25 6.62 -18.77 12.38
CA HIS A 25 6.08 -18.15 13.60
C HIS A 25 4.86 -18.92 14.08
N ALA A 26 5.06 -19.94 14.90
CA ALA A 26 3.98 -20.80 15.37
C ALA A 26 3.00 -20.06 16.30
N TYR A 27 1.72 -20.36 16.17
CA TYR A 27 0.62 -19.77 16.95
C TYR A 27 0.29 -20.58 18.23
N ILE A 28 1.15 -21.53 18.61
CA ILE A 28 0.94 -22.44 19.74
C ILE A 28 0.91 -21.68 21.08
N GLY A 29 -0.18 -21.82 21.80
CA GLY A 29 -0.45 -21.19 23.09
C GLY A 29 -1.53 -20.11 23.03
N GLU A 30 -1.83 -19.58 21.86
CA GLU A 30 -2.73 -18.44 21.64
C GLU A 30 -4.06 -18.86 20.96
N GLU A 31 -4.33 -20.17 20.79
CA GLU A 31 -5.42 -20.74 19.98
C GLU A 31 -6.82 -20.28 20.38
N ALA A 32 -7.01 -19.92 21.64
CA ALA A 32 -8.31 -19.46 22.14
C ALA A 32 -8.69 -18.08 21.59
N VAL A 33 -7.70 -17.21 21.34
CA VAL A 33 -7.97 -15.85 20.82
C VAL A 33 -8.51 -15.92 19.40
N ALA A 34 -7.78 -16.55 18.47
CA ALA A 34 -8.22 -16.71 17.10
C ALA A 34 -9.60 -17.42 17.02
N THR A 35 -9.77 -18.49 17.78
CA THR A 35 -11.00 -19.29 17.77
C THR A 35 -12.19 -18.50 18.31
N GLY A 36 -12.05 -17.86 19.47
CA GLY A 36 -13.15 -17.12 20.11
C GLY A 36 -13.62 -15.92 19.29
N VAL A 37 -12.67 -15.18 18.69
CA VAL A 37 -13.00 -14.01 17.84
C VAL A 37 -13.60 -14.45 16.51
N CYS A 38 -12.95 -15.36 15.78
CA CYS A 38 -13.42 -15.75 14.44
C CYS A 38 -14.76 -16.47 14.46
N ALA A 39 -15.12 -17.15 15.57
CA ALA A 39 -16.44 -17.77 15.75
C ALA A 39 -17.60 -16.76 15.73
N GLN A 40 -17.36 -15.47 15.95
CA GLN A 40 -18.37 -14.41 15.93
C GLN A 40 -18.49 -13.71 14.57
N LEU A 41 -17.62 -14.07 13.62
CA LEU A 41 -17.55 -13.44 12.32
C LEU A 41 -18.38 -14.17 11.27
N ARG A 42 -18.97 -13.41 10.37
CA ARG A 42 -19.58 -13.94 9.14
C ARG A 42 -18.47 -14.35 8.15
N PRO A 43 -18.78 -15.22 7.18
CA PRO A 43 -17.82 -15.59 6.15
C PRO A 43 -17.22 -14.38 5.39
N ASP A 44 -18.04 -13.34 5.16
CA ASP A 44 -17.67 -12.13 4.42
C ASP A 44 -17.07 -11.00 5.30
N ASP A 45 -17.05 -11.14 6.63
CA ASP A 45 -16.33 -10.24 7.53
C ASP A 45 -14.80 -10.39 7.30
N MET A 46 -14.09 -9.30 7.46
CA MET A 46 -12.69 -9.17 7.02
C MET A 46 -11.71 -9.29 8.18
N VAL A 47 -10.68 -10.11 8.02
CA VAL A 47 -9.62 -10.33 9.02
C VAL A 47 -8.27 -9.89 8.47
N PHE A 48 -7.58 -9.07 9.24
CA PHE A 48 -6.20 -8.64 9.03
C PHE A 48 -5.34 -9.11 10.20
N SER A 49 -4.14 -9.59 9.93
CA SER A 49 -3.33 -10.26 10.94
C SER A 49 -1.84 -9.93 10.82
N THR A 50 -1.05 -10.57 11.66
CA THR A 50 0.38 -10.37 11.85
C THR A 50 1.21 -11.49 11.20
N HIS A 51 2.53 -11.46 11.43
CA HIS A 51 3.45 -12.55 11.10
C HIS A 51 3.11 -13.88 11.77
N ARG A 52 2.37 -13.88 12.90
CA ARG A 52 1.87 -15.06 13.62
C ARG A 52 0.42 -15.36 13.24
N GLY A 53 0.15 -15.36 11.94
CA GLY A 53 -1.20 -15.38 11.41
C GLY A 53 -1.79 -16.77 11.14
N HIS A 54 -1.08 -17.88 11.40
CA HIS A 54 -1.54 -19.22 11.08
C HIS A 54 -2.86 -19.58 11.79
N GLY A 55 -2.93 -19.28 13.09
CA GLY A 55 -4.14 -19.51 13.88
C GLY A 55 -5.33 -18.72 13.38
N HIS A 56 -5.14 -17.45 13.03
CA HIS A 56 -6.20 -16.59 12.46
C HIS A 56 -6.68 -17.09 11.11
N ALA A 57 -5.75 -17.52 10.24
CA ALA A 57 -6.08 -18.07 8.93
C ALA A 57 -6.93 -19.34 9.04
N LEU A 58 -6.51 -20.28 9.88
CA LEU A 58 -7.25 -21.53 10.15
C LEU A 58 -8.61 -21.27 10.82
N ALA A 59 -8.66 -20.39 11.82
CA ALA A 59 -9.90 -20.03 12.49
C ALA A 59 -10.89 -19.30 11.56
N LYS A 60 -10.38 -18.57 10.55
CA LYS A 60 -11.22 -17.91 9.53
C LYS A 60 -11.68 -18.87 8.45
N GLY A 61 -11.18 -20.09 8.42
CA GLY A 61 -11.60 -21.17 7.53
C GLY A 61 -10.62 -21.49 6.39
N LEU A 62 -9.35 -21.09 6.51
CA LEU A 62 -8.33 -21.56 5.58
C LEU A 62 -8.07 -23.05 5.83
N GLU A 63 -8.06 -23.84 4.76
CA GLU A 63 -7.78 -25.28 4.83
C GLU A 63 -6.33 -25.53 5.28
N PRO A 64 -6.07 -26.50 6.19
CA PRO A 64 -4.72 -26.84 6.65
C PRO A 64 -3.75 -27.15 5.51
N HIS A 65 -4.22 -27.83 4.47
CA HIS A 65 -3.41 -28.12 3.28
C HIS A 65 -2.89 -26.84 2.61
N ALA A 66 -3.77 -25.85 2.35
CA ALA A 66 -3.40 -24.61 1.69
C ALA A 66 -2.40 -23.77 2.49
N LEU A 67 -2.50 -23.80 3.84
CA LEU A 67 -1.54 -23.19 4.73
C LEU A 67 -0.18 -23.90 4.66
N ILE A 68 -0.16 -25.23 4.84
CA ILE A 68 1.08 -26.01 4.84
C ILE A 68 1.77 -25.90 3.47
N ALA A 69 1.02 -26.01 2.37
CA ALA A 69 1.55 -25.87 1.01
C ALA A 69 2.21 -24.49 0.80
N GLU A 70 1.64 -23.42 1.38
CA GLU A 70 2.23 -22.09 1.33
C GLU A 70 3.59 -22.02 2.02
N LEU A 71 3.71 -22.58 3.23
CA LEU A 71 4.98 -22.60 3.96
C LEU A 71 6.03 -23.51 3.30
N LEU A 72 5.59 -24.53 2.55
CA LEU A 72 6.46 -25.35 1.73
C LEU A 72 6.78 -24.72 0.36
N GLY A 73 6.27 -23.52 0.07
CA GLY A 73 6.49 -22.79 -1.19
C GLY A 73 5.83 -23.42 -2.41
N ARG A 74 4.72 -24.14 -2.25
CA ARG A 74 4.03 -24.87 -3.32
C ARG A 74 3.02 -24.01 -4.07
N ALA A 75 2.77 -24.32 -5.32
CA ALA A 75 1.80 -23.63 -6.18
C ALA A 75 0.36 -23.68 -5.64
N THR A 76 0.02 -24.70 -4.84
CA THR A 76 -1.29 -24.90 -4.21
C THR A 76 -1.47 -24.13 -2.91
N GLY A 77 -0.43 -23.42 -2.45
CA GLY A 77 -0.49 -22.56 -1.27
C GLY A 77 -1.48 -21.41 -1.43
N CYS A 78 -1.96 -20.88 -0.31
CA CYS A 78 -2.95 -19.81 -0.30
C CYS A 78 -2.49 -18.49 -0.94
N SER A 79 -1.19 -18.30 -1.13
CA SER A 79 -0.56 -17.19 -1.85
C SER A 79 0.31 -17.67 -3.02
N HIS A 80 0.08 -18.90 -3.50
CA HIS A 80 0.80 -19.58 -4.57
C HIS A 80 2.32 -19.62 -4.35
N GLY A 81 2.75 -19.87 -3.09
CA GLY A 81 4.14 -19.95 -2.70
C GLY A 81 4.88 -18.61 -2.61
N ARG A 82 4.17 -17.47 -2.68
CA ARG A 82 4.76 -16.11 -2.61
C ARG A 82 4.88 -15.56 -1.19
N GLY A 83 4.09 -16.08 -0.26
CA GLY A 83 3.89 -15.48 1.06
C GLY A 83 4.67 -16.15 2.19
N GLY A 84 4.81 -17.47 2.15
CA GLY A 84 5.38 -18.26 3.24
C GLY A 84 4.60 -18.09 4.55
N SER A 85 5.30 -18.16 5.71
CA SER A 85 4.68 -18.10 7.04
C SER A 85 3.94 -16.80 7.34
N MET A 86 4.40 -15.65 6.80
CA MET A 86 3.97 -14.34 7.27
C MET A 86 3.00 -13.60 6.35
N HIS A 87 2.75 -14.11 5.14
CA HIS A 87 1.98 -13.37 4.13
C HIS A 87 0.93 -14.28 3.50
N LEU A 88 -0.13 -14.56 4.28
CA LEU A 88 -1.23 -15.45 3.93
C LEU A 88 -2.43 -14.65 3.44
N TYR A 89 -2.95 -14.97 2.26
CA TYR A 89 -4.11 -14.27 1.67
C TYR A 89 -5.16 -15.27 1.19
N SER A 90 -6.40 -15.08 1.62
CA SER A 90 -7.57 -15.80 1.11
C SER A 90 -8.82 -14.91 1.19
N PRO A 91 -8.93 -13.89 0.31
CA PRO A 91 -10.02 -12.92 0.37
C PRO A 91 -11.41 -13.55 0.23
N ALA A 92 -11.51 -14.70 -0.45
CA ALA A 92 -12.76 -15.43 -0.62
C ALA A 92 -13.42 -15.86 0.71
N ILE A 93 -12.63 -16.10 1.74
CA ILE A 93 -13.11 -16.41 3.10
C ILE A 93 -13.00 -15.20 4.04
N GLY A 94 -12.67 -14.02 3.55
CA GLY A 94 -12.45 -12.82 4.35
C GLY A 94 -11.09 -12.75 5.06
N LEU A 95 -10.13 -13.63 4.79
CA LEU A 95 -8.75 -13.46 5.22
C LEU A 95 -8.05 -12.49 4.25
N MET A 96 -8.00 -11.20 4.62
CA MET A 96 -7.51 -10.14 3.75
C MET A 96 -5.98 -10.09 3.70
N GLY A 97 -5.31 -10.55 4.75
CA GLY A 97 -3.87 -10.70 4.74
C GLY A 97 -3.24 -10.80 6.12
N THR A 98 -2.07 -11.42 6.15
CA THR A 98 -1.13 -11.37 7.28
C THR A 98 0.10 -10.57 6.86
N SER A 99 0.85 -10.01 7.80
CA SER A 99 1.98 -9.12 7.47
C SER A 99 3.18 -9.35 8.39
N GLY A 100 4.37 -9.45 7.81
CA GLY A 100 5.63 -9.41 8.54
C GLY A 100 5.98 -8.03 9.09
N ILE A 101 5.34 -6.96 8.59
CA ILE A 101 5.53 -5.60 9.11
C ILE A 101 4.56 -5.36 10.26
N VAL A 102 5.09 -4.88 11.39
CA VAL A 102 4.32 -4.62 12.61
C VAL A 102 3.54 -3.31 12.51
N GLY A 103 2.22 -3.37 12.71
CA GLY A 103 1.33 -2.20 12.77
C GLY A 103 0.37 -2.01 11.58
N PRO A 104 0.75 -2.20 10.31
CA PRO A 104 -0.11 -1.93 9.15
C PRO A 104 -1.48 -2.62 9.17
N CYS A 105 -1.59 -3.83 9.73
CA CYS A 105 -2.86 -4.55 9.84
C CYS A 105 -3.95 -3.74 10.59
N ILE A 106 -3.56 -2.86 11.52
CA ILE A 106 -4.46 -1.99 12.27
C ILE A 106 -5.07 -0.93 11.33
N LEU A 107 -4.23 -0.29 10.52
CA LEU A 107 -4.66 0.71 9.54
C LEU A 107 -5.48 0.08 8.41
N GLN A 108 -5.03 -1.07 7.91
CA GLN A 108 -5.73 -1.81 6.86
C GLN A 108 -7.13 -2.26 7.31
N ALA A 109 -7.27 -2.77 8.53
CA ALA A 109 -8.56 -3.13 9.09
C ALA A 109 -9.49 -1.92 9.25
N ALA A 110 -8.96 -0.78 9.74
CA ALA A 110 -9.71 0.46 9.79
C ALA A 110 -10.14 0.92 8.39
N GLY A 111 -9.28 0.78 7.39
CA GLY A 111 -9.59 1.09 6.01
C GLY A 111 -10.67 0.20 5.40
N ALA A 112 -10.58 -1.10 5.62
CA ALA A 112 -11.62 -2.03 5.19
C ALA A 112 -12.97 -1.74 5.86
N ALA A 113 -12.97 -1.35 7.13
CA ALA A 113 -14.17 -0.88 7.83
C ALA A 113 -14.70 0.44 7.24
N TYR A 114 -13.82 1.36 6.82
CA TYR A 114 -14.22 2.57 6.11
C TYR A 114 -14.91 2.24 4.78
N ALA A 115 -14.34 1.32 4.01
CA ALA A 115 -14.95 0.82 2.79
C ALA A 115 -16.32 0.16 3.05
N ALA A 116 -16.45 -0.63 4.12
CA ALA A 116 -17.73 -1.25 4.51
C ALA A 116 -18.80 -0.19 4.82
N LYS A 117 -18.43 0.90 5.50
CA LYS A 117 -19.29 2.06 5.77
C LYS A 117 -19.65 2.82 4.50
N LEU A 118 -18.68 3.09 3.62
CA LEU A 118 -18.86 3.78 2.34
C LEU A 118 -19.82 3.00 1.43
N LEU A 119 -19.57 1.70 1.28
CA LEU A 119 -20.32 0.79 0.40
C LEU A 119 -21.62 0.25 1.04
N LYS A 120 -21.84 0.55 2.32
CA LYS A 120 -23.05 0.14 3.10
C LYS A 120 -23.31 -1.37 3.04
N ASN A 121 -22.28 -2.21 3.03
CA ASN A 121 -22.39 -3.65 2.87
C ASN A 121 -22.55 -4.44 4.19
N GLY A 122 -22.51 -3.77 5.34
CA GLY A 122 -22.72 -4.35 6.67
C GLY A 122 -21.59 -5.26 7.17
N ARG A 123 -20.42 -5.29 6.51
CA ARG A 123 -19.25 -6.07 6.94
C ARG A 123 -18.59 -5.45 8.16
N VAL A 124 -18.00 -6.31 8.98
CA VAL A 124 -17.13 -5.92 10.09
C VAL A 124 -15.70 -6.31 9.74
N SER A 125 -14.75 -5.49 10.15
CA SER A 125 -13.33 -5.76 10.01
C SER A 125 -12.70 -6.06 11.37
N VAL A 126 -11.71 -6.95 11.41
CA VAL A 126 -10.95 -7.30 12.61
C VAL A 126 -9.46 -7.15 12.33
N ALA A 127 -8.75 -6.44 13.22
CA ALA A 127 -7.30 -6.40 13.25
C ALA A 127 -6.79 -7.23 14.43
N PHE A 128 -6.05 -8.30 14.17
CA PHE A 128 -5.24 -8.97 15.20
C PHE A 128 -3.84 -8.36 15.20
N PHE A 129 -3.30 -8.07 16.39
CA PHE A 129 -1.96 -7.53 16.54
C PHE A 129 -1.39 -7.87 17.92
N GLY A 130 -0.06 -7.99 18.03
CA GLY A 130 0.61 -8.25 19.29
C GLY A 130 0.81 -6.97 20.13
N ASP A 131 1.19 -7.17 21.39
CA ASP A 131 1.50 -6.10 22.35
C ASP A 131 2.55 -5.11 21.82
N GLY A 132 3.56 -5.59 21.09
CA GLY A 132 4.58 -4.74 20.47
C GLY A 132 4.02 -3.72 19.48
N ALA A 133 2.96 -4.06 18.76
CA ALA A 133 2.32 -3.17 17.81
C ALA A 133 1.62 -1.97 18.48
N SER A 134 1.26 -2.08 19.75
CA SER A 134 0.60 -1.01 20.51
C SER A 134 1.49 0.23 20.73
N ASN A 135 2.79 0.12 20.47
CA ASN A 135 3.75 1.22 20.56
C ASN A 135 4.03 1.88 19.18
N ASN A 136 3.46 1.31 18.11
CA ASN A 136 3.63 1.82 16.75
C ASN A 136 2.63 2.97 16.47
N GLY A 137 3.04 4.00 15.71
CA GLY A 137 2.16 5.10 15.30
C GLY A 137 0.85 4.63 14.66
N ALA A 138 0.89 3.54 13.89
CA ALA A 138 -0.30 2.92 13.28
C ALA A 138 -1.41 2.56 14.30
N PHE A 139 -1.03 2.16 15.53
CA PHE A 139 -2.00 1.89 16.59
C PHE A 139 -2.73 3.18 16.99
N HIS A 140 -1.98 4.24 17.27
CA HIS A 140 -2.55 5.51 17.75
C HIS A 140 -3.41 6.19 16.68
N GLU A 141 -2.91 6.26 15.46
CA GLU A 141 -3.59 6.88 14.33
C GLU A 141 -4.82 6.07 13.90
N GLY A 142 -4.68 4.74 13.82
CA GLY A 142 -5.76 3.83 13.43
C GLY A 142 -6.93 3.84 14.41
N LEU A 143 -6.67 3.76 15.73
CA LEU A 143 -7.71 3.82 16.75
C LEU A 143 -8.41 5.19 16.78
N ASN A 144 -7.63 6.27 16.65
CA ASN A 144 -8.19 7.63 16.61
C ASN A 144 -9.14 7.82 15.43
N MET A 145 -8.69 7.51 14.21
CA MET A 145 -9.54 7.61 13.01
C MET A 145 -10.77 6.71 13.08
N ALA A 146 -10.60 5.48 13.56
CA ALA A 146 -11.72 4.57 13.73
C ALA A 146 -12.76 5.10 14.74
N GLY A 147 -12.31 5.73 15.82
CA GLY A 147 -13.16 6.40 16.81
C GLY A 147 -13.91 7.59 16.23
N ILE A 148 -13.20 8.50 15.55
CA ILE A 148 -13.76 9.71 14.92
C ILE A 148 -14.90 9.33 13.97
N TRP A 149 -14.68 8.35 13.11
CA TRP A 149 -15.64 7.98 12.07
C TRP A 149 -16.57 6.83 12.48
N LYS A 150 -16.48 6.34 13.71
CA LYS A 150 -17.28 5.21 14.23
C LYS A 150 -17.25 4.03 13.25
N LEU A 151 -16.04 3.59 12.91
CA LEU A 151 -15.84 2.53 11.93
C LEU A 151 -16.25 1.16 12.49
N PRO A 152 -16.83 0.27 11.67
CA PRO A 152 -17.19 -1.09 12.08
C PRO A 152 -15.95 -2.00 12.14
N VAL A 153 -15.03 -1.73 13.08
CA VAL A 153 -13.79 -2.48 13.28
C VAL A 153 -13.63 -2.92 14.73
N VAL A 154 -13.08 -4.13 14.93
CA VAL A 154 -12.68 -4.66 16.23
C VAL A 154 -11.16 -4.79 16.24
N PHE A 155 -10.51 -4.18 17.20
CA PHE A 155 -9.07 -4.25 17.42
C PHE A 155 -8.80 -5.31 18.50
N VAL A 156 -8.09 -6.38 18.16
CA VAL A 156 -7.77 -7.50 19.06
C VAL A 156 -6.27 -7.53 19.31
N CYS A 157 -5.88 -7.14 20.50
CA CYS A 157 -4.49 -7.20 20.94
C CYS A 157 -4.22 -8.55 21.60
N GLU A 158 -3.34 -9.35 21.00
CA GLU A 158 -2.78 -10.57 21.60
C GLU A 158 -1.59 -10.17 22.47
N ASN A 159 -1.86 -9.78 23.71
CA ASN A 159 -0.82 -9.45 24.66
C ASN A 159 -0.16 -10.74 25.16
N ASN A 160 0.79 -11.27 24.38
CA ASN A 160 1.54 -12.47 24.69
C ASN A 160 2.80 -12.20 25.52
N GLN A 161 2.89 -11.00 26.11
CA GLN A 161 3.89 -10.50 27.05
C GLN A 161 5.23 -10.10 26.41
N TYR A 162 5.50 -10.42 25.14
CA TYR A 162 6.81 -10.17 24.53
C TYR A 162 6.71 -9.68 23.09
N ALA A 163 7.24 -8.49 22.84
CA ALA A 163 7.52 -7.98 21.50
C ALA A 163 8.91 -8.48 21.06
N THR A 164 8.94 -9.53 20.25
CA THR A 164 10.16 -10.32 19.94
C THR A 164 10.75 -10.89 21.23
N GLU A 165 11.69 -10.19 21.85
CA GLU A 165 12.39 -10.57 23.10
C GLU A 165 12.17 -9.55 24.23
N ILE A 166 11.49 -8.43 23.93
CA ILE A 166 11.30 -7.32 24.86
C ILE A 166 9.97 -7.49 25.60
N PRO A 167 9.96 -7.61 26.94
CA PRO A 167 8.72 -7.74 27.69
C PRO A 167 7.88 -6.44 27.63
N ILE A 168 6.55 -6.59 27.61
CA ILE A 168 5.62 -5.46 27.59
C ILE A 168 5.81 -4.54 28.82
N THR A 169 6.21 -5.07 29.95
CA THR A 169 6.50 -4.30 31.16
C THR A 169 7.70 -3.35 31.03
N TYR A 170 8.58 -3.60 30.06
CA TYR A 170 9.69 -2.73 29.70
C TYR A 170 9.33 -1.77 28.55
N SER A 171 8.64 -2.27 27.53
CA SER A 171 8.35 -1.51 26.31
C SER A 171 7.09 -0.65 26.40
N GLY A 172 6.21 -0.88 27.38
CA GLY A 172 4.98 -0.13 27.56
C GLY A 172 4.95 0.63 28.89
N ALA A 173 4.86 1.95 28.87
CA ALA A 173 4.66 2.75 30.09
C ALA A 173 3.40 2.33 30.86
N ASN A 174 2.34 1.93 30.14
CA ASN A 174 1.19 1.23 30.67
C ASN A 174 1.10 -0.13 29.98
N PRO A 175 1.37 -1.26 30.70
CA PRO A 175 1.31 -2.61 30.14
C PRO A 175 -0.12 -3.12 29.92
N ASN A 176 -1.16 -2.42 30.44
CA ASN A 176 -2.57 -2.70 30.18
C ASN A 176 -3.01 -1.95 28.92
N ILE A 177 -2.95 -2.63 27.79
CA ILE A 177 -3.18 -1.99 26.48
C ILE A 177 -4.64 -1.57 26.32
N SER A 178 -5.60 -2.32 26.88
CA SER A 178 -7.03 -1.97 26.85
C SER A 178 -7.35 -0.61 27.47
N GLU A 179 -6.57 -0.14 28.44
CA GLU A 179 -6.78 1.17 29.08
C GLU A 179 -6.47 2.33 28.12
N ARG A 180 -5.62 2.11 27.09
CA ARG A 180 -5.30 3.13 26.08
C ARG A 180 -6.52 3.51 25.21
N ALA A 181 -7.54 2.64 25.14
CA ALA A 181 -8.80 2.89 24.42
C ALA A 181 -9.52 4.16 24.88
N ALA A 182 -9.40 4.52 26.16
CA ALA A 182 -10.00 5.72 26.75
C ALA A 182 -9.53 7.02 26.06
N ALA A 183 -8.28 7.06 25.56
CA ALA A 183 -7.74 8.21 24.84
C ALA A 183 -8.48 8.50 23.52
N TYR A 184 -9.16 7.51 22.96
CA TYR A 184 -9.88 7.60 21.67
C TYR A 184 -11.41 7.55 21.85
N HIS A 185 -11.91 7.62 23.09
CA HIS A 185 -13.32 7.47 23.43
C HIS A 185 -13.98 6.21 22.87
N ILE A 186 -13.24 5.10 22.86
CA ILE A 186 -13.73 3.78 22.46
C ILE A 186 -13.69 2.80 23.65
N PRO A 187 -14.55 1.77 23.69
CA PRO A 187 -14.46 0.75 24.73
C PRO A 187 -13.16 -0.04 24.66
N GLY A 188 -12.53 -0.25 25.84
CA GLY A 188 -11.39 -1.14 26.06
C GLY A 188 -11.78 -2.28 27.00
N VAL A 189 -11.55 -3.52 26.58
CA VAL A 189 -11.90 -4.72 27.34
C VAL A 189 -10.67 -5.59 27.50
N SER A 190 -10.34 -6.02 28.72
CA SER A 190 -9.26 -6.97 28.98
C SER A 190 -9.85 -8.33 29.41
N VAL A 191 -9.38 -9.41 28.76
CA VAL A 191 -9.82 -10.78 29.05
C VAL A 191 -8.65 -11.74 29.21
N ASP A 192 -8.87 -12.88 29.89
CA ASP A 192 -7.94 -14.00 29.81
C ASP A 192 -7.98 -14.61 28.41
N GLY A 193 -6.90 -14.38 27.64
CA GLY A 193 -6.76 -14.86 26.26
C GLY A 193 -6.64 -16.39 26.15
N ASN A 194 -6.51 -17.10 27.27
CA ASN A 194 -6.51 -18.57 27.31
C ASN A 194 -7.89 -19.16 27.67
N ASP A 195 -8.89 -18.33 28.05
CA ASP A 195 -10.29 -18.75 28.18
C ASP A 195 -11.06 -18.41 26.88
N VAL A 196 -11.27 -19.43 26.05
CA VAL A 196 -11.98 -19.26 24.76
C VAL A 196 -13.39 -18.70 24.92
N MET A 197 -14.08 -18.99 26.03
CA MET A 197 -15.45 -18.49 26.25
C MET A 197 -15.44 -17.01 26.66
N ALA A 198 -14.48 -16.57 27.46
CA ALA A 198 -14.31 -15.16 27.79
C ALA A 198 -13.97 -14.33 26.52
N VAL A 199 -13.08 -14.85 25.68
CA VAL A 199 -12.76 -14.22 24.37
C VAL A 199 -14.00 -14.17 23.48
N THR A 200 -14.75 -15.27 23.38
CA THR A 200 -15.97 -15.35 22.58
C THR A 200 -17.01 -14.30 23.01
N GLN A 201 -17.26 -14.17 24.30
CA GLN A 201 -18.21 -13.20 24.84
C GLN A 201 -17.79 -11.74 24.57
N ALA A 202 -16.52 -11.42 24.76
CA ALA A 202 -15.99 -10.08 24.46
C ALA A 202 -16.06 -9.76 22.96
N ALA A 203 -15.75 -10.74 22.10
CA ALA A 203 -15.81 -10.60 20.65
C ALA A 203 -17.25 -10.46 20.15
N GLU A 204 -18.20 -11.23 20.70
CA GLU A 204 -19.64 -11.14 20.37
C GLU A 204 -20.16 -9.71 20.57
N GLU A 205 -19.91 -9.13 21.74
CA GLU A 205 -20.35 -7.76 22.03
C GLU A 205 -19.64 -6.73 21.14
N ALA A 206 -18.31 -6.86 20.92
CA ALA A 206 -17.56 -5.96 20.07
C ALA A 206 -18.03 -5.99 18.61
N VAL A 207 -18.27 -7.18 18.06
CA VAL A 207 -18.79 -7.36 16.68
C VAL A 207 -20.23 -6.85 16.57
N ARG A 208 -21.08 -7.09 17.58
CA ARG A 208 -22.45 -6.54 17.64
C ARG A 208 -22.42 -5.01 17.59
N ARG A 209 -21.58 -4.36 18.40
CA ARG A 209 -21.42 -2.89 18.45
C ARG A 209 -20.93 -2.35 17.10
N ALA A 210 -19.88 -2.94 16.55
CA ALA A 210 -19.33 -2.55 15.28
C ALA A 210 -20.40 -2.61 14.18
N ARG A 211 -21.13 -3.70 14.10
CA ARG A 211 -22.19 -3.92 13.10
C ARG A 211 -23.39 -3.00 13.27
N ALA A 212 -23.70 -2.62 14.51
CA ALA A 212 -24.74 -1.64 14.83
C ALA A 212 -24.32 -0.17 14.52
N GLY A 213 -23.07 0.07 14.11
CA GLY A 213 -22.56 1.41 13.86
C GLY A 213 -22.23 2.21 15.13
N GLU A 214 -22.10 1.52 16.28
CA GLU A 214 -21.73 2.14 17.55
C GLU A 214 -20.24 2.48 17.64
N GLY A 215 -19.45 2.01 16.68
CA GLY A 215 -18.00 2.28 16.56
C GLY A 215 -17.12 1.11 16.99
N PRO A 216 -15.80 1.33 17.03
CA PRO A 216 -14.83 0.27 17.32
C PRO A 216 -14.79 -0.13 18.79
N THR A 217 -14.16 -1.29 19.06
CA THR A 217 -13.81 -1.76 20.40
C THR A 217 -12.38 -2.29 20.38
N LEU A 218 -11.59 -2.02 21.42
CA LEU A 218 -10.27 -2.61 21.67
C LEU A 218 -10.42 -3.75 22.68
N ILE A 219 -10.10 -4.98 22.28
CA ILE A 219 -10.03 -6.16 23.14
C ILE A 219 -8.56 -6.48 23.38
N GLU A 220 -8.13 -6.53 24.63
CA GLU A 220 -6.84 -7.04 25.04
C GLU A 220 -6.99 -8.46 25.57
N CYS A 221 -6.43 -9.43 24.85
CA CYS A 221 -6.39 -10.83 25.25
C CYS A 221 -5.02 -11.12 25.88
N LYS A 222 -4.98 -11.26 27.22
CA LYS A 222 -3.75 -11.62 27.94
C LYS A 222 -3.46 -13.10 27.75
N THR A 223 -2.44 -13.41 26.97
CA THR A 223 -2.07 -14.76 26.55
C THR A 223 -0.55 -14.95 26.57
N TYR A 224 -0.06 -16.02 25.96
CA TYR A 224 1.37 -16.31 25.94
C TYR A 224 1.75 -17.23 24.77
N ARG A 225 2.78 -16.86 24.03
CA ARG A 225 3.36 -17.76 23.03
C ARG A 225 4.25 -18.81 23.70
N ILE A 226 3.90 -20.08 23.56
CA ILE A 226 4.62 -21.20 24.18
C ILE A 226 5.94 -21.50 23.44
N ARG A 227 6.01 -21.19 22.16
CA ARG A 227 7.18 -21.38 21.29
C ARG A 227 8.06 -20.12 21.25
N PRO A 228 9.32 -20.20 20.79
CA PRO A 228 10.14 -19.04 20.51
C PRO A 228 9.44 -18.01 19.61
N HIS A 229 10.00 -16.81 19.50
CA HIS A 229 9.44 -15.80 18.58
C HIS A 229 9.33 -16.35 17.15
N SER A 230 10.38 -17.00 16.66
CA SER A 230 10.39 -17.78 15.43
C SER A 230 11.15 -19.09 15.69
N GLU A 231 10.76 -20.16 15.02
CA GLU A 231 11.43 -21.45 15.15
C GLU A 231 12.91 -21.32 14.76
N GLY A 232 13.78 -21.93 15.56
CA GLY A 232 15.23 -21.84 15.42
C GLY A 232 15.89 -20.66 16.15
N MET A 233 15.13 -19.70 16.69
CA MET A 233 15.69 -18.64 17.54
C MET A 233 15.93 -19.12 18.97
N GLY A 234 16.94 -18.51 19.64
CA GLY A 234 17.18 -18.74 21.07
C GLY A 234 15.99 -18.24 21.90
N ASP A 235 15.58 -19.03 22.90
CA ASP A 235 14.36 -18.77 23.66
C ASP A 235 14.62 -18.36 25.13
N PHE A 236 15.61 -18.99 25.74
CA PHE A 236 15.89 -18.81 27.18
C PHE A 236 17.00 -17.78 27.46
N THR A 237 17.17 -16.83 26.59
CA THR A 237 18.05 -15.66 26.77
C THR A 237 17.32 -14.47 27.38
N TYR A 238 15.98 -14.43 27.27
CA TYR A 238 15.13 -13.30 27.69
C TYR A 238 13.96 -13.72 28.57
N ARG A 239 13.61 -15.02 28.63
CA ARG A 239 12.57 -15.60 29.50
C ARG A 239 13.04 -16.92 30.14
N THR A 240 12.40 -17.33 31.24
CA THR A 240 12.80 -18.54 31.97
C THR A 240 12.00 -19.76 31.54
N ARG A 241 12.54 -20.96 31.86
CA ARG A 241 11.82 -22.22 31.63
C ARG A 241 10.60 -22.32 32.53
N GLU A 242 10.73 -21.87 33.76
CA GLU A 242 9.68 -21.87 34.77
C GLU A 242 8.49 -21.00 34.33
N GLU A 243 8.77 -19.85 33.75
CA GLU A 243 7.73 -18.98 33.17
C GLU A 243 6.98 -19.72 32.07
N VAL A 244 7.68 -20.29 31.10
CA VAL A 244 7.07 -21.02 29.97
C VAL A 244 6.23 -22.21 30.48
N GLU A 245 6.73 -22.98 31.46
CA GLU A 245 5.98 -24.11 32.03
C GLU A 245 4.73 -23.66 32.79
N SER A 246 4.79 -22.53 33.52
CA SER A 246 3.61 -21.94 34.17
C SER A 246 2.49 -21.62 33.20
N TRP A 247 2.84 -21.10 32.00
CA TRP A 247 1.88 -20.81 30.93
C TRP A 247 1.40 -22.09 30.21
N LYS A 248 2.24 -23.12 30.06
CA LYS A 248 1.82 -24.43 29.54
C LYS A 248 0.75 -25.07 30.39
N ALA A 249 0.81 -24.87 31.70
CA ALA A 249 -0.21 -25.35 32.64
C ALA A 249 -1.59 -24.69 32.39
N ARG A 250 -1.60 -23.49 31.82
CA ARG A 250 -2.81 -22.73 31.42
C ARG A 250 -3.21 -22.96 29.96
N CYS A 251 -2.87 -24.12 29.38
CA CYS A 251 -3.17 -24.44 27.99
C CYS A 251 -4.67 -24.30 27.67
N PRO A 252 -5.07 -23.45 26.71
CA PRO A 252 -6.48 -23.19 26.42
C PRO A 252 -7.25 -24.43 25.94
N ILE A 253 -6.58 -25.35 25.23
CA ILE A 253 -7.19 -26.59 24.75
C ILE A 253 -7.52 -27.51 25.90
N LYS A 254 -6.57 -27.70 26.84
CA LYS A 254 -6.79 -28.54 28.02
C LYS A 254 -7.87 -27.98 28.94
N ALA A 255 -7.84 -26.68 29.18
CA ALA A 255 -8.84 -26.00 30.01
C ALA A 255 -10.25 -26.14 29.42
N PHE A 256 -10.41 -25.93 28.12
CA PHE A 256 -11.73 -26.06 27.46
C PHE A 256 -12.19 -27.53 27.37
N ARG A 257 -11.27 -28.49 27.14
CA ARG A 257 -11.58 -29.93 27.20
C ARG A 257 -12.19 -30.29 28.57
N GLN A 258 -11.54 -29.87 29.65
CA GLN A 258 -12.04 -30.12 31.00
C GLN A 258 -13.42 -29.51 31.23
N ARG A 259 -13.62 -28.27 30.81
CA ARG A 259 -14.92 -27.59 30.92
C ARG A 259 -16.05 -28.32 30.16
N LEU A 260 -15.78 -28.87 28.97
CA LEU A 260 -16.75 -29.67 28.22
C LEU A 260 -17.13 -30.97 28.95
N LEU A 261 -16.16 -31.62 29.55
CA LEU A 261 -16.39 -32.84 30.35
C LEU A 261 -17.20 -32.53 31.62
N ASP A 262 -16.80 -31.52 32.39
CA ASP A 262 -17.44 -31.11 33.63
C ASP A 262 -18.89 -30.67 33.44
N SER A 263 -19.17 -30.01 32.28
CA SER A 263 -20.52 -29.57 31.91
C SER A 263 -21.38 -30.69 31.30
N GLY A 264 -20.79 -31.84 30.98
CA GLY A 264 -21.48 -32.91 30.26
C GLY A 264 -21.81 -32.59 28.79
N ALA A 265 -21.21 -31.52 28.26
CA ALA A 265 -21.45 -31.13 26.86
C ALA A 265 -20.75 -32.06 25.86
N ALA A 266 -19.72 -32.79 26.28
CA ALA A 266 -19.08 -33.84 25.51
C ALA A 266 -18.54 -34.94 26.41
N THR A 267 -18.35 -36.13 25.86
CA THR A 267 -17.72 -37.27 26.52
C THR A 267 -16.24 -37.38 26.13
N GLU A 268 -15.44 -38.03 26.96
CA GLU A 268 -14.04 -38.29 26.66
C GLU A 268 -13.84 -39.04 25.34
N LYS A 269 -14.75 -39.99 25.02
CA LYS A 269 -14.73 -40.75 23.76
C LYS A 269 -14.96 -39.86 22.54
N GLU A 270 -15.90 -38.92 22.62
CA GLU A 270 -16.17 -37.96 21.53
C GLU A 270 -14.99 -37.00 21.30
N LEU A 271 -14.42 -36.47 22.40
CA LEU A 271 -13.28 -35.56 22.29
C LEU A 271 -12.03 -36.26 21.75
N ALA A 272 -11.78 -37.51 22.18
CA ALA A 272 -10.68 -38.32 21.65
C ALA A 272 -10.88 -38.65 20.16
N LYS A 273 -12.12 -38.91 19.74
CA LYS A 273 -12.42 -39.12 18.31
C LYS A 273 -12.14 -37.87 17.49
N ILE A 274 -12.60 -36.69 17.93
CA ILE A 274 -12.35 -35.40 17.25
C ILE A 274 -10.84 -35.14 17.12
N GLU A 275 -10.09 -35.37 18.19
CA GLU A 275 -8.63 -35.18 18.20
C GLU A 275 -7.93 -36.12 17.21
N ASN A 276 -8.32 -37.39 17.17
CA ASN A 276 -7.76 -38.36 16.22
C ASN A 276 -8.09 -38.00 14.77
N ASP A 277 -9.38 -37.70 14.46
CA ASP A 277 -9.80 -37.33 13.11
C ASP A 277 -9.05 -36.09 12.59
N LEU A 278 -8.88 -35.07 13.44
CA LEU A 278 -8.14 -33.85 13.09
C LEU A 278 -6.62 -34.09 12.97
N HIS A 279 -6.06 -34.99 13.80
CA HIS A 279 -4.66 -35.37 13.68
C HIS A 279 -4.39 -36.09 12.34
N GLU A 280 -5.23 -37.06 11.97
CA GLU A 280 -5.12 -37.73 10.67
C GLU A 280 -5.23 -36.77 9.51
N SER A 281 -6.17 -35.80 9.59
CA SER A 281 -6.34 -34.74 8.60
C SER A 281 -5.09 -33.86 8.47
N ALA A 282 -4.50 -33.43 9.56
CA ALA A 282 -3.30 -32.59 9.54
C ALA A 282 -2.08 -33.35 8.96
N VAL A 283 -1.92 -34.65 9.30
CA VAL A 283 -0.88 -35.51 8.72
C VAL A 283 -1.09 -35.69 7.22
N ALA A 284 -2.32 -35.93 6.79
CA ALA A 284 -2.66 -36.07 5.38
C ALA A 284 -2.39 -34.76 4.60
N ALA A 285 -2.73 -33.59 5.19
CA ALA A 285 -2.48 -32.29 4.62
C ALA A 285 -0.97 -32.04 4.38
N LEU A 286 -0.12 -32.39 5.36
CA LEU A 286 1.33 -32.27 5.17
C LEU A 286 1.83 -33.19 4.05
N LYS A 287 1.42 -34.45 4.04
CA LYS A 287 1.81 -35.42 3.02
C LYS A 287 1.38 -34.97 1.62
N GLN A 288 0.20 -34.40 1.49
CA GLN A 288 -0.28 -33.86 0.23
C GLN A 288 0.56 -32.65 -0.21
N ALA A 289 0.79 -31.68 0.68
CA ALA A 289 1.58 -30.50 0.39
C ALA A 289 3.04 -30.83 -0.01
N GLU A 290 3.63 -31.88 0.57
CA GLU A 290 4.95 -32.36 0.15
C GLU A 290 4.97 -32.87 -1.32
N ALA A 291 3.86 -33.41 -1.78
CA ALA A 291 3.72 -33.95 -3.13
C ALA A 291 3.28 -32.89 -4.17
N ASP A 292 2.82 -31.74 -3.73
CA ASP A 292 2.32 -30.69 -4.61
C ASP A 292 3.42 -30.08 -5.51
N PRO A 293 3.04 -29.56 -6.68
CA PRO A 293 4.00 -28.96 -7.61
C PRO A 293 4.58 -27.64 -7.08
N TRP A 294 5.79 -27.33 -7.51
CA TRP A 294 6.38 -26.01 -7.37
C TRP A 294 5.73 -25.01 -8.34
N PRO A 295 5.65 -23.70 -7.99
CA PRO A 295 5.26 -22.68 -8.95
C PRO A 295 6.25 -22.65 -10.14
N GLN A 296 5.75 -22.27 -11.31
CA GLN A 296 6.63 -22.10 -12.48
C GLN A 296 7.50 -20.83 -12.31
N PRO A 297 8.77 -20.83 -12.71
CA PRO A 297 9.65 -19.65 -12.60
C PRO A 297 9.08 -18.40 -13.27
N SER A 298 8.34 -18.53 -14.36
CA SER A 298 7.67 -17.42 -15.06
C SER A 298 6.61 -16.72 -14.21
N GLU A 299 6.03 -17.41 -13.22
CA GLU A 299 5.05 -16.80 -12.31
C GLU A 299 5.66 -15.75 -11.36
N ALA A 300 6.99 -15.72 -11.22
CA ALA A 300 7.68 -14.71 -10.43
C ALA A 300 7.46 -13.28 -10.95
N LEU A 301 7.14 -13.11 -12.23
CA LEU A 301 6.89 -11.81 -12.86
C LEU A 301 5.39 -11.50 -13.01
N CYS A 302 4.51 -12.45 -12.69
CA CYS A 302 3.06 -12.24 -12.76
C CYS A 302 2.54 -11.42 -11.56
N HIS A 303 1.48 -10.64 -11.79
CA HIS A 303 0.77 -9.86 -10.75
C HIS A 303 1.61 -8.73 -10.11
N VAL A 304 2.66 -8.26 -10.78
CA VAL A 304 3.34 -7.02 -10.38
C VAL A 304 2.42 -5.83 -10.65
N TYR A 305 1.75 -5.84 -11.80
CA TYR A 305 0.77 -4.86 -12.23
C TYR A 305 -0.51 -5.55 -12.74
N ASP A 306 -1.62 -4.77 -12.75
CA ASP A 306 -2.88 -5.16 -13.38
C ASP A 306 -2.95 -4.49 -14.76
N GLU A 307 -2.66 -5.25 -15.80
CA GLU A 307 -2.62 -4.75 -17.18
C GLU A 307 -4.02 -4.81 -17.81
N THR A 308 -4.67 -3.65 -17.92
CA THR A 308 -5.94 -3.52 -18.63
C THR A 308 -5.71 -2.63 -19.85
N PRO A 309 -5.89 -3.13 -21.10
CA PRO A 309 -5.72 -2.33 -22.31
C PRO A 309 -6.69 -1.15 -22.36
N VAL A 310 -6.21 -0.01 -22.85
CA VAL A 310 -6.98 1.24 -22.98
C VAL A 310 -7.01 1.66 -24.46
N PRO A 311 -8.15 2.16 -24.99
CA PRO A 311 -8.21 2.69 -26.34
C PRO A 311 -7.35 3.96 -26.45
N PRO A 312 -6.74 4.24 -27.64
CA PRO A 312 -5.93 5.43 -27.83
C PRO A 312 -6.77 6.70 -27.59
N PRO A 313 -6.19 7.73 -26.93
CA PRO A 313 -6.89 8.98 -26.65
C PRO A 313 -7.19 9.76 -27.95
N PRO A 314 -8.26 10.55 -27.98
CA PRO A 314 -8.47 11.51 -29.06
C PRO A 314 -7.37 12.57 -29.05
N PRO A 315 -6.99 13.14 -30.19
CA PRO A 315 -6.01 14.23 -30.21
C PRO A 315 -6.51 15.41 -29.37
N PRO A 316 -5.60 16.23 -28.80
CA PRO A 316 -5.97 17.46 -28.12
C PRO A 316 -6.59 18.43 -29.14
N ALA A 317 -7.91 18.52 -29.13
CA ALA A 317 -8.67 19.26 -30.13
C ALA A 317 -9.66 20.24 -29.48
N GLY A 318 -10.01 21.28 -30.18
CA GLY A 318 -11.07 22.21 -29.81
C GLY A 318 -10.57 23.58 -29.35
N SER A 319 -11.51 24.53 -29.26
CA SER A 319 -11.29 25.93 -28.84
C SER A 319 -11.40 26.11 -27.31
N ARG A 320 -11.75 25.07 -26.57
CA ARG A 320 -11.93 25.14 -25.12
C ARG A 320 -10.59 25.04 -24.42
N GLU A 321 -10.23 26.08 -23.69
CA GLU A 321 -9.06 26.08 -22.82
C GLU A 321 -9.46 26.11 -21.35
N ILE A 322 -8.91 25.18 -20.57
CA ILE A 322 -9.04 25.13 -19.12
C ILE A 322 -7.67 25.00 -18.47
N ASN A 323 -7.59 25.36 -17.20
CA ASN A 323 -6.35 25.16 -16.47
C ASN A 323 -6.20 23.72 -15.97
N PHE A 324 -4.98 23.38 -15.58
CA PHE A 324 -4.56 22.05 -15.16
C PHE A 324 -5.46 21.49 -14.02
N ILE A 325 -5.67 22.27 -12.96
CA ILE A 325 -6.48 21.83 -11.82
C ILE A 325 -7.95 21.62 -12.21
N ARG A 326 -8.48 22.43 -13.12
CA ARG A 326 -9.85 22.25 -13.63
C ARG A 326 -9.96 20.95 -14.41
N ALA A 327 -8.94 20.57 -15.15
CA ALA A 327 -8.90 19.34 -15.93
C ALA A 327 -8.98 18.09 -15.03
N THR A 328 -8.18 18.03 -13.94
CA THR A 328 -8.24 16.92 -12.97
C THR A 328 -9.52 16.92 -12.14
N LEU A 329 -10.05 18.10 -11.78
CA LEU A 329 -11.34 18.21 -11.08
C LEU A 329 -12.52 17.71 -11.93
N GLU A 330 -12.51 17.97 -13.25
CA GLU A 330 -13.52 17.43 -14.16
C GLU A 330 -13.45 15.90 -14.24
N ALA A 331 -12.24 15.34 -14.38
CA ALA A 331 -12.03 13.90 -14.36
C ALA A 331 -12.56 13.26 -13.06
N LEU A 332 -12.20 13.83 -11.91
CA LEU A 332 -12.68 13.36 -10.61
C LEU A 332 -14.21 13.46 -10.49
N THR A 333 -14.80 14.59 -10.95
CA THR A 333 -16.24 14.83 -10.90
C THR A 333 -17.00 13.80 -11.74
N SER A 334 -16.52 13.51 -12.94
CA SER A 334 -17.10 12.53 -13.85
C SER A 334 -17.07 11.12 -13.23
N GLU A 335 -15.90 10.68 -12.76
CA GLU A 335 -15.74 9.33 -12.22
C GLU A 335 -16.44 9.14 -10.86
N MET A 336 -16.46 10.14 -9.98
CA MET A 336 -17.24 10.07 -8.74
C MET A 336 -18.75 9.96 -9.00
N ALA A 337 -19.24 10.50 -10.12
CA ALA A 337 -20.64 10.37 -10.51
C ALA A 337 -20.98 8.95 -10.98
N ARG A 338 -20.04 8.26 -11.63
CA ARG A 338 -20.20 6.91 -12.18
C ARG A 338 -19.94 5.81 -11.17
N ASN A 339 -18.96 6.02 -10.28
CA ASN A 339 -18.48 4.98 -9.38
C ASN A 339 -18.62 5.42 -7.90
N PRO A 340 -19.58 4.84 -7.15
CA PRO A 340 -19.80 5.18 -5.75
C PRO A 340 -18.67 4.70 -4.82
N ALA A 341 -17.79 3.82 -5.27
CA ALA A 341 -16.63 3.35 -4.51
C ALA A 341 -15.48 4.36 -4.46
N ILE A 342 -15.48 5.38 -5.33
CA ILE A 342 -14.48 6.45 -5.31
C ILE A 342 -14.80 7.42 -4.16
N TYR A 343 -13.81 7.68 -3.33
CA TYR A 343 -13.83 8.71 -2.29
C TYR A 343 -12.49 9.44 -2.23
N VAL A 344 -12.51 10.67 -1.73
CA VAL A 344 -11.29 11.48 -1.54
C VAL A 344 -11.04 11.64 -0.05
N MET A 345 -9.78 11.51 0.36
CA MET A 345 -9.35 11.69 1.74
C MET A 345 -8.09 12.54 1.78
N GLY A 346 -8.00 13.44 2.73
CA GLY A 346 -6.87 14.34 2.88
C GLY A 346 -7.24 15.56 3.73
N GLU A 347 -6.30 16.47 3.91
CA GLU A 347 -6.47 17.64 4.74
C GLU A 347 -7.09 18.83 3.97
N GLY A 348 -8.21 19.34 4.46
CA GLY A 348 -8.91 20.49 3.88
C GLY A 348 -9.57 20.21 2.53
N ILE A 349 -9.83 18.93 2.19
CA ILE A 349 -10.44 18.54 0.91
C ILE A 349 -11.98 18.59 0.93
N GLY A 350 -12.58 18.66 2.11
CA GLY A 350 -14.02 18.68 2.30
C GLY A 350 -14.66 20.03 1.97
N VAL A 351 -15.15 20.73 2.97
CA VAL A 351 -15.86 22.01 2.81
C VAL A 351 -14.99 23.07 2.10
N ARG A 352 -13.70 23.13 2.39
CA ARG A 352 -12.74 24.04 1.78
C ARG A 352 -12.55 23.79 0.28
N GLY A 353 -12.68 22.54 -0.19
CA GLY A 353 -12.53 22.16 -1.59
C GLY A 353 -11.09 21.90 -2.06
N GLY A 354 -10.19 21.56 -1.13
CA GLY A 354 -8.77 21.32 -1.39
C GLY A 354 -7.92 22.59 -1.35
N ASN A 355 -6.65 22.46 -0.98
CA ASN A 355 -5.71 23.59 -0.90
C ASN A 355 -5.46 24.26 -2.27
N PHE A 356 -5.56 23.48 -3.34
CA PHE A 356 -5.42 23.93 -4.73
C PHE A 356 -6.72 23.81 -5.52
N ALA A 357 -7.89 23.87 -4.84
CA ALA A 357 -9.21 23.73 -5.45
C ALA A 357 -9.48 22.35 -6.11
N THR A 358 -8.78 21.31 -5.68
CA THR A 358 -8.80 19.96 -6.27
C THR A 358 -10.14 19.24 -6.13
N THR A 359 -10.95 19.62 -5.14
CA THR A 359 -12.26 19.00 -4.82
C THR A 359 -13.41 20.02 -4.73
N THR A 360 -13.21 21.22 -5.29
CA THR A 360 -14.20 22.30 -5.23
C THR A 360 -15.57 21.85 -5.72
N GLY A 361 -16.61 22.07 -4.88
CA GLY A 361 -18.01 21.74 -5.19
C GLY A 361 -18.40 20.27 -4.98
N LEU A 362 -17.45 19.37 -4.74
CA LEU A 362 -17.76 17.93 -4.56
C LEU A 362 -18.33 17.62 -3.17
N PHE A 363 -17.90 18.34 -2.13
CA PHE A 363 -18.39 18.11 -0.77
C PHE A 363 -19.90 18.35 -0.64
N GLN A 364 -20.42 19.40 -1.27
CA GLN A 364 -21.85 19.73 -1.26
C GLN A 364 -22.67 18.63 -1.93
N LYS A 365 -22.10 17.94 -2.91
CA LYS A 365 -22.77 16.88 -3.69
C LYS A 365 -22.70 15.54 -2.98
N TYR A 366 -21.58 15.18 -2.37
CA TYR A 366 -21.28 13.82 -1.92
C TYR A 366 -21.13 13.67 -0.39
N GLY A 367 -20.94 14.78 0.36
CA GLY A 367 -20.82 14.77 1.81
C GLY A 367 -19.51 14.18 2.35
N ALA A 368 -19.38 14.19 3.68
CA ALA A 368 -18.14 13.88 4.40
C ALA A 368 -17.65 12.43 4.27
N VAL A 369 -18.52 11.48 3.91
CA VAL A 369 -18.09 10.08 3.73
C VAL A 369 -17.33 9.88 2.43
N ARG A 370 -17.62 10.67 1.39
CA ARG A 370 -16.92 10.61 0.11
C ARG A 370 -15.85 11.70 -0.06
N LEU A 371 -15.93 12.78 0.70
CA LEU A 371 -14.95 13.88 0.79
C LEU A 371 -14.54 14.00 2.25
N CYS A 372 -13.59 13.19 2.69
CA CYS A 372 -13.23 13.00 4.08
C CYS A 372 -12.02 13.85 4.46
N ASP A 373 -12.25 14.93 5.23
CA ASP A 373 -11.15 15.62 5.90
C ASP A 373 -10.53 14.72 6.97
N THR A 374 -9.20 14.62 6.97
CA THR A 374 -8.45 13.79 7.91
C THR A 374 -7.85 14.63 9.04
N PRO A 375 -7.57 14.03 10.20
CA PRO A 375 -6.55 14.57 11.08
C PRO A 375 -5.18 14.55 10.40
N ILE A 376 -4.21 15.32 10.89
CA ILE A 376 -2.81 15.28 10.41
C ILE A 376 -2.18 13.97 10.90
N CYS A 377 -2.13 12.98 10.01
CA CYS A 377 -1.58 11.65 10.27
C CYS A 377 -1.41 10.89 8.93
N GLU A 378 -0.46 11.31 8.12
CA GLU A 378 -0.27 10.86 6.73
C GLU A 378 -0.10 9.34 6.65
N ARG A 379 0.72 8.76 7.50
CA ARG A 379 0.85 7.31 7.60
C ARG A 379 -0.48 6.62 7.83
N GLY A 380 -1.29 7.16 8.74
CA GLY A 380 -2.58 6.61 9.13
C GLY A 380 -3.56 6.55 7.97
N PHE A 381 -3.79 7.67 7.29
CA PHE A 381 -4.77 7.68 6.22
C PHE A 381 -4.26 7.01 4.92
N ILE A 382 -2.94 6.97 4.67
CA ILE A 382 -2.36 6.15 3.59
C ILE A 382 -2.60 4.65 3.86
N GLY A 383 -2.28 4.17 5.06
CA GLY A 383 -2.49 2.77 5.43
C GLY A 383 -3.97 2.38 5.42
N LEU A 384 -4.85 3.31 5.85
CA LEU A 384 -6.30 3.17 5.76
C LEU A 384 -6.75 3.06 4.30
N ALA A 385 -6.23 3.90 3.40
CA ALA A 385 -6.52 3.82 1.97
C ALA A 385 -6.16 2.46 1.38
N GLY A 386 -5.01 1.90 1.75
CA GLY A 386 -4.61 0.55 1.36
C GLY A 386 -5.65 -0.50 1.76
N GLY A 387 -6.08 -0.49 3.02
CA GLY A 387 -7.11 -1.41 3.51
C GLY A 387 -8.49 -1.21 2.86
N ALA A 388 -8.86 0.03 2.58
CA ALA A 388 -10.10 0.35 1.89
C ALA A 388 -10.09 -0.18 0.43
N ALA A 389 -8.96 -0.07 -0.26
CA ALA A 389 -8.79 -0.62 -1.60
C ALA A 389 -8.92 -2.15 -1.60
N MET A 390 -8.28 -2.83 -0.64
CA MET A 390 -8.42 -4.28 -0.45
C MET A 390 -9.88 -4.71 -0.27
N ALA A 391 -10.71 -3.85 0.32
CA ALA A 391 -12.13 -4.10 0.59
C ALA A 391 -13.09 -3.63 -0.53
N GLY A 392 -12.56 -3.15 -1.66
CA GLY A 392 -13.32 -2.78 -2.86
C GLY A 392 -13.65 -1.30 -3.02
N ALA A 393 -13.12 -0.42 -2.15
CA ALA A 393 -13.19 1.03 -2.37
C ALA A 393 -12.07 1.49 -3.31
N ARG A 394 -12.18 2.74 -3.80
CA ARG A 394 -11.19 3.38 -4.69
C ARG A 394 -10.77 4.72 -4.09
N PRO A 395 -9.80 4.72 -3.18
CA PRO A 395 -9.33 5.93 -2.52
C PRO A 395 -8.53 6.85 -3.45
N VAL A 396 -8.81 8.14 -3.36
CA VAL A 396 -7.96 9.23 -3.83
C VAL A 396 -7.44 9.95 -2.60
N ILE A 397 -6.15 9.92 -2.37
CA ILE A 397 -5.51 10.61 -1.25
C ILE A 397 -4.87 11.88 -1.78
N ASP A 398 -5.34 13.01 -1.30
CA ASP A 398 -4.92 14.34 -1.74
C ASP A 398 -4.00 14.96 -0.68
N PHE A 399 -2.72 15.05 -1.03
CA PHE A 399 -1.70 15.74 -0.24
C PHE A 399 -1.51 17.16 -0.78
N MET A 400 -1.32 18.11 0.12
CA MET A 400 -0.97 19.45 -0.32
C MET A 400 0.35 19.48 -1.07
N PHE A 401 1.37 18.80 -0.50
CA PHE A 401 2.72 18.70 -1.06
C PHE A 401 3.21 17.26 -0.97
N ALA A 402 4.00 16.85 -1.95
CA ALA A 402 4.56 15.50 -2.02
C ALA A 402 5.55 15.21 -0.88
N ASP A 403 6.09 16.24 -0.24
CA ASP A 403 6.94 16.12 0.95
C ASP A 403 6.25 15.34 2.07
N PHE A 404 4.95 15.50 2.25
CA PHE A 404 4.17 14.82 3.30
C PHE A 404 3.90 13.34 3.01
N ILE A 405 3.99 12.93 1.74
CA ILE A 405 3.86 11.52 1.34
C ILE A 405 4.96 10.66 1.99
N LEU A 406 6.11 11.27 2.31
CA LEU A 406 7.25 10.59 2.94
C LEU A 406 6.92 10.02 4.32
N ASP A 407 5.99 10.63 5.09
CA ASP A 407 5.61 10.13 6.41
C ASP A 407 4.91 8.77 6.35
N GLY A 408 4.32 8.42 5.21
CA GLY A 408 3.70 7.13 4.96
C GLY A 408 4.46 6.20 4.02
N VAL A 409 5.74 6.45 3.75
CA VAL A 409 6.51 5.67 2.77
C VAL A 409 6.46 4.17 3.03
N GLY A 410 6.48 3.73 4.29
CA GLY A 410 6.37 2.31 4.66
C GLY A 410 5.05 1.68 4.24
N GLU A 411 3.94 2.41 4.36
CA GLU A 411 2.61 1.94 3.94
C GLU A 411 2.52 1.88 2.39
N ILE A 412 3.14 2.82 1.69
CA ILE A 412 3.15 2.84 0.23
C ILE A 412 3.98 1.68 -0.32
N VAL A 413 5.27 1.59 0.07
CA VAL A 413 6.21 0.67 -0.58
C VAL A 413 6.14 -0.76 -0.06
N ASN A 414 5.80 -0.98 1.23
CA ASN A 414 5.75 -2.31 1.81
C ASN A 414 4.34 -2.93 1.79
N GLN A 415 3.29 -2.11 1.75
CA GLN A 415 1.92 -2.60 1.75
C GLN A 415 1.26 -2.36 0.38
N ILE A 416 0.97 -1.11 0.01
CA ILE A 416 0.17 -0.78 -1.17
C ILE A 416 0.81 -1.30 -2.45
N ALA A 417 2.09 -1.04 -2.70
CA ALA A 417 2.78 -1.44 -3.92
C ALA A 417 2.90 -2.97 -4.08
N LYS A 418 3.03 -3.72 -2.98
CA LYS A 418 3.31 -5.16 -3.01
C LYS A 418 2.06 -6.04 -2.86
N MET A 419 0.93 -5.48 -2.47
CA MET A 419 -0.25 -6.26 -2.07
C MET A 419 -0.82 -7.10 -3.20
N HIS A 420 -0.90 -6.54 -4.41
CA HIS A 420 -1.37 -7.27 -5.59
C HIS A 420 -0.49 -8.51 -5.87
N TYR A 421 0.83 -8.33 -5.84
CA TYR A 421 1.80 -9.40 -6.01
C TYR A 421 1.71 -10.46 -4.91
N MET A 422 1.78 -10.05 -3.64
CA MET A 422 1.75 -10.97 -2.50
C MET A 422 0.47 -11.79 -2.41
N SER A 423 -0.65 -11.22 -2.83
CA SER A 423 -1.95 -11.91 -2.88
C SER A 423 -2.15 -12.78 -4.13
N ALA A 424 -1.12 -12.94 -4.98
CA ALA A 424 -1.21 -13.62 -6.27
C ALA A 424 -2.36 -13.08 -7.16
N GLY A 425 -2.46 -11.74 -7.25
CA GLY A 425 -3.44 -11.04 -8.09
C GLY A 425 -4.86 -10.95 -7.54
N ARG A 426 -5.13 -11.53 -6.36
CA ARG A 426 -6.50 -11.62 -5.79
C ARG A 426 -7.00 -10.30 -5.20
N LEU A 427 -6.10 -9.45 -4.71
CA LEU A 427 -6.40 -8.12 -4.19
C LEU A 427 -5.97 -7.07 -5.21
N LYS A 428 -6.90 -6.24 -5.63
CA LYS A 428 -6.63 -5.06 -6.45
C LYS A 428 -6.33 -3.89 -5.53
N MET A 429 -5.45 -2.99 -5.99
CA MET A 429 -4.97 -1.87 -5.18
C MET A 429 -5.18 -0.51 -5.88
N PRO A 430 -6.42 -0.13 -6.20
CA PRO A 430 -6.72 1.13 -6.90
C PRO A 430 -6.57 2.33 -5.96
N VAL A 431 -5.37 2.57 -5.47
CA VAL A 431 -5.04 3.69 -4.59
C VAL A 431 -4.38 4.78 -5.42
N LEU A 432 -5.01 5.95 -5.50
CA LEU A 432 -4.46 7.12 -6.15
C LEU A 432 -3.93 8.10 -5.12
N LEU A 433 -2.62 8.28 -5.08
CA LEU A 433 -1.92 9.24 -4.23
C LEU A 433 -1.55 10.45 -5.08
N ARG A 434 -2.10 11.64 -4.80
CA ARG A 434 -1.75 12.86 -5.54
C ARG A 434 -1.11 13.89 -4.62
N GLY A 435 -0.14 14.63 -5.13
CA GLY A 435 0.53 15.69 -4.39
C GLY A 435 1.31 16.63 -5.28
N CYS A 436 1.51 17.86 -4.80
CA CYS A 436 2.31 18.85 -5.52
C CYS A 436 3.80 18.62 -5.34
N ILE A 437 4.55 18.77 -6.44
CA ILE A 437 6.02 18.79 -6.49
C ILE A 437 6.50 20.13 -7.05
N GLY A 438 7.80 20.37 -6.91
CA GLY A 438 8.52 21.39 -7.69
C GLY A 438 8.75 22.71 -6.99
N ILE A 439 9.69 23.44 -7.56
CA ILE A 439 10.25 24.72 -7.11
C ILE A 439 9.50 25.88 -7.80
N GLY A 440 9.56 27.11 -7.28
CA GLY A 440 9.07 28.30 -7.99
C GLY A 440 8.13 29.20 -7.20
N HIS A 441 7.80 28.85 -5.96
CA HIS A 441 6.85 29.59 -5.14
C HIS A 441 7.41 30.10 -3.82
N SER A 442 8.73 30.11 -3.65
CA SER A 442 9.38 30.44 -2.37
C SER A 442 8.78 29.67 -1.19
N ALA A 443 8.42 28.40 -1.41
CA ALA A 443 7.84 27.53 -0.40
C ALA A 443 8.90 26.88 0.49
N ALA A 444 10.17 27.07 0.16
CA ALA A 444 11.35 26.56 0.86
C ALA A 444 11.41 25.01 0.88
N THR A 445 12.27 24.48 1.74
CA THR A 445 12.75 23.09 1.71
C THR A 445 11.65 22.04 1.85
N HIS A 446 10.66 22.26 2.72
CA HIS A 446 9.65 21.25 3.08
C HIS A 446 8.39 21.28 2.20
N HIS A 447 8.37 22.05 1.10
CA HIS A 447 7.21 22.21 0.24
C HIS A 447 7.59 22.31 -1.24
N SER A 448 8.76 21.78 -1.61
CA SER A 448 9.31 21.93 -2.97
C SER A 448 10.03 20.67 -3.44
N GLY A 449 9.86 19.55 -2.74
CA GLY A 449 10.55 18.30 -3.05
C GLY A 449 10.06 17.69 -4.36
N ASN A 450 10.96 16.96 -5.02
CA ASN A 450 10.63 16.06 -6.13
C ASN A 450 11.07 14.64 -5.75
N TYR A 451 10.13 13.70 -5.76
CA TYR A 451 10.35 12.33 -5.29
C TYR A 451 10.04 11.29 -6.38
N THR A 452 10.02 11.70 -7.64
CA THR A 452 9.68 10.85 -8.77
C THR A 452 10.56 9.62 -8.85
N ALA A 453 11.88 9.80 -8.79
CA ALA A 453 12.86 8.72 -8.85
C ALA A 453 12.77 7.77 -7.65
N LEU A 454 12.53 8.30 -6.44
CA LEU A 454 12.38 7.48 -5.23
C LEU A 454 11.25 6.46 -5.40
N TYR A 455 10.08 6.92 -5.82
CA TYR A 455 8.90 6.04 -5.93
C TYR A 455 8.90 5.17 -7.18
N ALA A 456 9.53 5.61 -8.27
CA ALA A 456 9.69 4.81 -9.48
C ALA A 456 10.56 3.55 -9.28
N HIS A 457 11.38 3.53 -8.22
CA HIS A 457 12.21 2.38 -7.87
C HIS A 457 11.42 1.16 -7.37
N PHE A 458 10.16 1.32 -6.92
CA PHE A 458 9.41 0.25 -6.27
C PHE A 458 8.47 -0.49 -7.25
N PRO A 459 8.68 -1.81 -7.48
CA PRO A 459 7.76 -2.60 -8.28
C PRO A 459 6.33 -2.57 -7.70
N GLY A 460 5.34 -2.52 -8.59
CA GLY A 460 3.93 -2.46 -8.24
C GLY A 460 3.37 -1.06 -8.05
N LEU A 461 4.19 0.00 -8.14
CA LEU A 461 3.75 1.39 -8.08
C LEU A 461 3.90 2.07 -9.45
N ARG A 462 2.86 2.76 -9.91
CA ARG A 462 2.89 3.62 -11.09
C ARG A 462 3.25 5.05 -10.68
N VAL A 463 4.09 5.74 -11.44
CA VAL A 463 4.50 7.14 -11.17
C VAL A 463 4.24 8.00 -12.38
N VAL A 464 3.38 9.00 -12.20
CA VAL A 464 2.81 9.84 -13.27
C VAL A 464 3.09 11.31 -13.02
N VAL A 465 3.59 12.02 -14.03
CA VAL A 465 4.05 13.41 -13.90
C VAL A 465 3.59 14.22 -15.13
N PRO A 466 2.31 14.59 -15.22
CA PRO A 466 1.78 15.30 -16.40
C PRO A 466 2.32 16.72 -16.52
N SER A 467 2.49 17.20 -17.76
CA SER A 467 2.95 18.56 -18.05
C SER A 467 1.87 19.49 -18.62
N THR A 468 0.74 18.96 -19.09
CA THR A 468 -0.34 19.75 -19.69
C THR A 468 -1.71 19.43 -19.06
N PRO A 469 -2.71 20.35 -19.17
CA PRO A 469 -4.08 20.05 -18.72
C PRO A 469 -4.71 18.84 -19.44
N TYR A 470 -4.36 18.64 -20.72
CA TYR A 470 -4.80 17.49 -21.49
C TYR A 470 -4.26 16.18 -20.90
N ASP A 471 -2.95 16.10 -20.68
CA ASP A 471 -2.32 14.93 -20.08
C ASP A 471 -2.84 14.69 -18.66
N ALA A 472 -2.99 15.75 -17.88
CA ALA A 472 -3.52 15.68 -16.54
C ALA A 472 -4.92 15.04 -16.50
N LYS A 473 -5.86 15.43 -17.37
CA LYS A 473 -7.21 14.84 -17.44
C LYS A 473 -7.15 13.38 -17.84
N GLY A 474 -6.43 13.06 -18.94
CA GLY A 474 -6.42 11.71 -19.51
C GLY A 474 -5.72 10.69 -18.61
N LEU A 475 -4.55 11.04 -18.06
CA LEU A 475 -3.80 10.19 -17.14
C LEU A 475 -4.52 10.01 -15.78
N PHE A 476 -5.21 11.07 -15.30
CA PHE A 476 -5.97 11.00 -14.06
C PHE A 476 -7.21 10.09 -14.20
N LEU A 477 -7.91 10.17 -15.34
CA LEU A 477 -9.02 9.27 -15.66
C LEU A 477 -8.53 7.81 -15.71
N HIS A 478 -7.40 7.56 -16.35
CA HIS A 478 -6.79 6.23 -16.40
C HIS A 478 -6.44 5.73 -14.99
N ALA A 479 -5.84 6.57 -14.14
CA ALA A 479 -5.55 6.24 -12.74
C ALA A 479 -6.82 5.92 -11.93
N LEU A 480 -7.90 6.69 -12.11
CA LEU A 480 -9.17 6.48 -11.41
C LEU A 480 -9.87 5.16 -11.82
N ARG A 481 -9.67 4.70 -13.05
CA ARG A 481 -10.28 3.49 -13.61
C ARG A 481 -9.43 2.24 -13.44
N GLY A 482 -8.11 2.40 -13.43
CA GLY A 482 -7.13 1.33 -13.26
C GLY A 482 -7.20 0.66 -11.89
N ASN A 483 -6.48 -0.44 -11.71
CA ASN A 483 -6.46 -1.21 -10.48
C ASN A 483 -5.07 -1.23 -9.80
N ASP A 484 -4.09 -0.59 -10.39
CA ASP A 484 -2.76 -0.41 -9.81
C ASP A 484 -2.72 0.81 -8.88
N PRO A 485 -1.84 0.82 -7.88
CA PRO A 485 -1.58 2.03 -7.12
C PRO A 485 -0.78 3.03 -7.96
N VAL A 486 -1.23 4.28 -7.92
CA VAL A 486 -0.65 5.38 -8.70
C VAL A 486 -0.21 6.52 -7.80
N LEU A 487 1.03 6.95 -7.97
CA LEU A 487 1.51 8.24 -7.47
C LEU A 487 1.42 9.27 -8.59
N PHE A 488 0.54 10.25 -8.43
CA PHE A 488 0.23 11.29 -9.40
C PHE A 488 0.80 12.63 -8.93
N LEU A 489 1.92 13.06 -9.51
CA LEU A 489 2.69 14.21 -9.07
C LEU A 489 2.44 15.41 -9.98
N GLU A 490 1.89 16.47 -9.40
CA GLU A 490 1.46 17.67 -10.09
C GLU A 490 2.42 18.82 -9.79
N HIS A 491 3.09 19.35 -10.81
CA HIS A 491 4.02 20.45 -10.58
C HIS A 491 3.30 21.73 -10.16
N ARG A 492 3.76 22.34 -9.07
CA ARG A 492 3.10 23.50 -8.45
C ARG A 492 2.88 24.68 -9.41
N GLU A 493 3.82 24.99 -10.28
CA GLU A 493 3.70 26.06 -11.26
C GLU A 493 2.74 25.73 -12.41
N LEU A 494 2.44 24.45 -12.66
CA LEU A 494 1.51 24.02 -13.71
C LEU A 494 0.04 24.13 -13.32
N ILE A 495 -0.30 24.27 -12.05
CA ILE A 495 -1.68 24.29 -11.54
C ILE A 495 -2.55 25.34 -12.28
N GLY A 496 -1.98 26.51 -12.57
CA GLY A 496 -2.65 27.61 -13.29
C GLY A 496 -2.50 27.56 -14.82
N HIS A 497 -1.64 26.69 -15.36
CA HIS A 497 -1.40 26.59 -16.79
C HIS A 497 -2.66 26.19 -17.54
N LYS A 498 -2.96 26.90 -18.64
CA LYS A 498 -4.10 26.62 -19.51
C LYS A 498 -3.66 25.88 -20.75
N GLY A 499 -4.57 25.09 -21.28
CA GLY A 499 -4.38 24.40 -22.56
C GLY A 499 -5.68 23.81 -23.09
N PRO A 500 -5.68 23.33 -24.34
CA PRO A 500 -6.85 22.72 -24.95
C PRO A 500 -7.16 21.39 -24.30
N VAL A 501 -8.41 21.19 -23.86
CA VAL A 501 -8.89 19.95 -23.25
C VAL A 501 -10.28 19.63 -23.80
N PRO A 502 -10.50 18.43 -24.39
CA PRO A 502 -11.83 17.97 -24.79
C PRO A 502 -12.83 17.95 -23.63
N GLU A 503 -14.11 18.17 -23.92
CA GLU A 503 -15.18 18.04 -22.91
C GLU A 503 -15.39 16.57 -22.53
N GLU A 504 -15.32 15.69 -23.51
CA GLU A 504 -15.48 14.26 -23.38
C GLU A 504 -14.41 13.68 -22.47
N ASP A 505 -14.73 12.56 -21.83
CA ASP A 505 -13.76 11.77 -21.08
C ASP A 505 -12.91 10.95 -22.05
N TYR A 506 -11.61 10.94 -21.81
CA TYR A 506 -10.63 10.12 -22.51
C TYR A 506 -9.54 9.65 -21.54
N GLU A 507 -8.90 8.55 -21.85
CA GLU A 507 -7.80 8.03 -21.07
C GLU A 507 -6.50 8.12 -21.86
N ILE A 508 -5.40 8.38 -21.17
CA ILE A 508 -4.04 8.23 -21.69
C ILE A 508 -3.40 7.08 -20.92
N GLU A 509 -3.01 6.05 -21.63
CA GLU A 509 -2.36 4.88 -21.04
C GLU A 509 -0.98 5.27 -20.49
N PHE A 510 -0.61 4.65 -19.36
CA PHE A 510 0.72 4.84 -18.79
C PHE A 510 1.79 4.20 -19.68
N GLY A 511 2.96 4.84 -19.77
CA GLY A 511 4.04 4.39 -20.66
C GLY A 511 3.91 4.87 -22.10
N GLN A 512 3.11 5.91 -22.35
CA GLN A 512 2.99 6.57 -23.66
C GLN A 512 3.53 8.01 -23.57
N ALA A 513 4.75 8.23 -24.03
CA ALA A 513 5.34 9.56 -24.11
C ALA A 513 4.67 10.44 -25.17
N ALA A 514 4.74 11.75 -25.00
CA ALA A 514 4.30 12.70 -26.01
C ALA A 514 5.50 13.29 -26.77
N VAL A 515 5.46 13.25 -28.10
CA VAL A 515 6.32 14.08 -28.95
C VAL A 515 5.68 15.48 -28.99
N VAL A 516 6.18 16.36 -28.11
CA VAL A 516 5.64 17.73 -27.95
C VAL A 516 6.01 18.62 -29.14
N ARG A 517 7.16 18.33 -29.74
CA ARG A 517 7.66 18.96 -30.94
C ARG A 517 8.49 17.99 -31.76
N GLU A 518 8.21 17.87 -33.04
CA GLU A 518 9.07 17.13 -33.97
C GLU A 518 10.38 17.90 -34.24
N GLY A 519 11.47 17.15 -34.37
CA GLY A 519 12.79 17.67 -34.69
C GLY A 519 13.68 16.61 -35.31
N ARG A 520 14.93 16.97 -35.67
CA ARG A 520 15.85 16.06 -36.35
C ARG A 520 17.30 16.15 -35.89
N ASP A 521 17.67 17.20 -35.12
CA ASP A 521 19.07 17.51 -34.84
C ASP A 521 19.48 17.04 -33.42
N VAL A 522 18.55 17.09 -32.47
CA VAL A 522 18.76 16.69 -31.08
C VAL A 522 17.44 16.31 -30.42
N THR A 523 17.46 15.23 -29.62
CA THR A 523 16.37 14.86 -28.72
C THR A 523 16.53 15.55 -27.38
N VAL A 524 15.48 16.24 -26.92
CA VAL A 524 15.39 16.78 -25.55
C VAL A 524 14.24 16.05 -24.84
N VAL A 525 14.56 15.34 -23.76
CA VAL A 525 13.59 14.73 -22.87
C VAL A 525 13.44 15.62 -21.65
N ALA A 526 12.22 16.08 -21.37
CA ALA A 526 11.96 16.99 -20.26
C ALA A 526 10.73 16.54 -19.45
N LEU A 527 10.75 16.78 -18.13
CA LEU A 527 9.69 16.38 -17.21
C LEU A 527 8.94 17.61 -16.65
N ALA A 528 7.63 17.47 -16.43
CA ALA A 528 6.78 18.45 -15.75
C ALA A 528 6.99 19.89 -16.29
N MET A 529 7.34 20.83 -15.41
CA MET A 529 7.59 22.24 -15.79
C MET A 529 8.76 22.40 -16.77
N MET A 530 9.72 21.48 -16.75
CA MET A 530 10.86 21.52 -17.67
C MET A 530 10.45 21.36 -19.14
N VAL A 531 9.31 20.73 -19.42
CA VAL A 531 8.72 20.66 -20.80
C VAL A 531 8.44 22.07 -21.33
N HIS A 532 7.90 22.96 -20.49
CA HIS A 532 7.57 24.34 -20.88
C HIS A 532 8.84 25.21 -21.04
N HIS A 533 9.85 25.02 -20.19
CA HIS A 533 11.14 25.67 -20.36
C HIS A 533 11.86 25.19 -21.62
N ALA A 534 11.83 23.89 -21.88
CA ALA A 534 12.42 23.31 -23.11
C ALA A 534 11.69 23.79 -24.36
N ARG A 535 10.35 23.93 -24.33
CA ARG A 535 9.59 24.49 -25.45
C ARG A 535 10.06 25.92 -25.84
N LYS A 536 10.26 26.79 -24.85
CA LYS A 536 10.82 28.13 -25.07
C LYS A 536 12.24 28.08 -25.65
N ALA A 537 13.08 27.18 -25.14
CA ALA A 537 14.41 26.94 -25.66
C ALA A 537 14.38 26.48 -27.12
N CYS A 538 13.43 25.60 -27.50
CA CYS A 538 13.23 25.15 -28.89
C CYS A 538 12.89 26.29 -29.84
N GLU A 539 12.10 27.28 -29.40
CA GLU A 539 11.75 28.46 -30.20
C GLU A 539 13.01 29.30 -30.52
N THR A 540 13.87 29.50 -29.51
CA THR A 540 15.15 30.21 -29.68
C THR A 540 16.08 29.46 -30.63
N LEU A 541 16.24 28.15 -30.43
CA LEU A 541 17.12 27.29 -31.22
C LEU A 541 16.68 27.15 -32.68
N ALA A 542 15.36 27.10 -32.90
CA ALA A 542 14.82 27.06 -34.28
C ALA A 542 15.20 28.30 -35.08
N ALA A 543 15.24 29.50 -34.46
CA ALA A 543 15.72 30.72 -35.10
C ALA A 543 17.21 30.65 -35.47
N GLU A 544 17.96 29.76 -34.85
CA GLU A 544 19.37 29.47 -35.12
C GLU A 544 19.55 28.28 -36.09
N GLY A 545 18.45 27.68 -36.56
CA GLY A 545 18.46 26.55 -37.49
C GLY A 545 18.65 25.17 -36.81
N ILE A 546 18.49 25.07 -35.50
CA ILE A 546 18.57 23.81 -34.74
C ILE A 546 17.15 23.30 -34.46
N GLU A 547 16.79 22.14 -35.04
CA GLU A 547 15.47 21.52 -34.93
C GLU A 547 15.44 20.46 -33.82
N VAL A 548 15.01 20.87 -32.63
CA VAL A 548 14.90 20.02 -31.43
C VAL A 548 13.65 19.16 -31.51
N GLU A 549 13.81 17.85 -31.28
CA GLU A 549 12.70 16.95 -30.95
C GLU A 549 12.49 16.95 -29.44
N LEU A 550 11.35 17.47 -28.99
CA LEU A 550 11.01 17.56 -27.57
C LEU A 550 10.04 16.47 -27.18
N ILE A 551 10.44 15.67 -26.20
CA ILE A 551 9.64 14.56 -25.65
C ILE A 551 9.30 14.83 -24.20
N ASP A 552 8.00 14.67 -23.87
CA ASP A 552 7.48 14.55 -22.51
C ASP A 552 7.19 13.07 -22.22
N PRO A 553 7.88 12.43 -21.27
CA PRO A 553 7.61 11.05 -20.91
C PRO A 553 6.22 10.84 -20.29
N ARG A 554 5.59 11.85 -19.67
CA ARG A 554 4.29 11.80 -18.96
C ARG A 554 4.27 10.87 -17.76
N THR A 555 4.94 9.72 -17.88
CA THR A 555 5.08 8.71 -16.84
C THR A 555 6.54 8.32 -16.65
N VAL A 556 6.93 8.09 -15.40
CA VAL A 556 8.27 7.67 -15.03
C VAL A 556 8.30 6.16 -14.80
N GLN A 557 7.19 5.62 -14.29
CA GLN A 557 6.96 4.19 -14.15
C GLN A 557 5.53 3.84 -14.60
N PRO A 558 5.39 3.18 -15.77
CA PRO A 558 6.43 2.76 -16.73
C PRO A 558 6.98 3.94 -17.55
N LEU A 559 8.25 3.84 -17.94
CA LEU A 559 8.89 4.76 -18.87
C LEU A 559 8.73 4.26 -20.31
N ASP A 560 8.34 5.13 -21.24
CA ASP A 560 8.24 4.82 -22.69
C ASP A 560 9.63 4.78 -23.33
N THR A 561 10.34 3.71 -23.13
CA THR A 561 11.69 3.54 -23.66
C THR A 561 11.75 3.45 -25.18
N GLU A 562 10.68 2.93 -25.83
CA GLU A 562 10.65 2.76 -27.27
C GLU A 562 10.58 4.11 -28.00
N THR A 563 9.73 5.03 -27.53
CA THR A 563 9.67 6.39 -28.07
C THR A 563 11.00 7.13 -27.90
N LEU A 564 11.64 7.00 -26.73
CA LEU A 564 12.96 7.60 -26.45
C LEU A 564 14.04 7.06 -27.40
N LEU A 565 14.12 5.75 -27.56
CA LEU A 565 15.08 5.10 -28.47
C LEU A 565 14.83 5.49 -29.94
N ALA A 566 13.56 5.55 -30.37
CA ALA A 566 13.21 5.95 -31.74
C ALA A 566 13.63 7.39 -32.03
N SER A 567 13.45 8.29 -31.07
CA SER A 567 13.86 9.69 -31.20
C SER A 567 15.39 9.83 -31.27
N VAL A 568 16.12 9.17 -30.36
CA VAL A 568 17.59 9.23 -30.38
C VAL A 568 18.16 8.61 -31.67
N ARG A 569 17.56 7.53 -32.19
CA ARG A 569 17.96 6.96 -33.49
C ARG A 569 17.80 7.95 -34.64
N LYS A 570 16.79 8.82 -34.56
CA LYS A 570 16.54 9.87 -35.58
C LYS A 570 17.52 11.03 -35.46
N THR A 571 17.89 11.42 -34.25
CA THR A 571 18.61 12.69 -33.99
C THR A 571 20.10 12.51 -33.66
N GLY A 572 20.53 11.35 -33.23
CA GLY A 572 21.90 11.03 -32.81
C GLY A 572 22.36 11.69 -31.50
N ARG A 573 21.52 12.54 -30.87
CA ARG A 573 21.91 13.34 -29.70
C ARG A 573 20.81 13.36 -28.64
N LEU A 574 21.21 13.30 -27.36
CA LEU A 574 20.27 13.33 -26.24
C LEU A 574 20.67 14.33 -25.17
N LEU A 575 19.75 15.24 -24.84
CA LEU A 575 19.75 16.05 -23.63
C LEU A 575 18.55 15.64 -22.75
N VAL A 576 18.81 15.30 -21.49
CA VAL A 576 17.73 15.10 -20.49
C VAL A 576 17.67 16.32 -19.58
N VAL A 577 16.49 16.88 -19.39
CA VAL A 577 16.23 18.06 -18.56
C VAL A 577 15.25 17.71 -17.45
N ASP A 578 15.70 17.85 -16.21
CA ASP A 578 14.90 17.53 -15.03
C ASP A 578 15.15 18.56 -13.92
N GLU A 579 14.10 18.97 -13.22
CA GLU A 579 14.22 19.83 -12.05
C GLU A 579 14.86 19.11 -10.85
N ASP A 580 14.68 17.77 -10.79
CA ASP A 580 15.23 16.93 -9.72
C ASP A 580 16.77 16.87 -9.77
N PHE A 581 17.35 16.37 -8.69
CA PHE A 581 18.80 16.26 -8.54
C PHE A 581 19.41 15.18 -9.45
N ALA A 582 20.63 15.40 -9.95
CA ALA A 582 21.30 14.46 -10.85
C ALA A 582 21.60 13.06 -10.27
N PRO A 583 21.97 12.89 -8.98
CA PRO A 583 22.23 11.56 -8.42
C PRO A 583 20.95 10.72 -8.32
N CYS A 584 21.00 9.49 -8.86
CA CYS A 584 19.89 8.52 -8.82
C CYS A 584 18.54 9.06 -9.39
N SER A 585 18.61 9.96 -10.36
CA SER A 585 17.46 10.63 -10.96
C SER A 585 16.82 9.81 -12.08
N VAL A 586 15.60 10.23 -12.50
CA VAL A 586 14.94 9.77 -13.75
C VAL A 586 15.83 10.04 -14.96
N GLY A 587 16.50 11.20 -14.99
CA GLY A 587 17.44 11.51 -16.08
C GLY A 587 18.67 10.59 -16.09
N GLY A 588 19.06 10.01 -14.95
CA GLY A 588 20.07 8.96 -14.86
C GLY A 588 19.57 7.66 -15.50
N GLU A 589 18.33 7.26 -15.25
CA GLU A 589 17.70 6.09 -15.85
C GLU A 589 17.54 6.23 -17.36
N VAL A 590 17.03 7.36 -17.84
CA VAL A 590 16.93 7.66 -19.29
C VAL A 590 18.30 7.52 -19.96
N ALA A 591 19.34 8.13 -19.37
CA ALA A 591 20.70 8.04 -19.89
C ALA A 591 21.22 6.59 -19.92
N ALA A 592 20.93 5.79 -18.89
CA ALA A 592 21.34 4.39 -18.82
C ALA A 592 20.65 3.55 -19.89
N VAL A 593 19.33 3.68 -20.06
CA VAL A 593 18.55 2.98 -21.10
C VAL A 593 19.09 3.29 -22.50
N ILE A 594 19.36 4.55 -22.80
CA ILE A 594 19.92 4.94 -24.10
C ILE A 594 21.35 4.42 -24.28
N ALA A 595 22.19 4.47 -23.24
CA ALA A 595 23.55 3.94 -23.30
C ALA A 595 23.56 2.40 -23.47
N GLU A 596 22.61 1.68 -22.90
CA GLU A 596 22.51 0.22 -22.98
C GLU A 596 21.91 -0.26 -24.32
N ARG A 597 20.83 0.40 -24.78
CA ARG A 597 20.00 -0.09 -25.89
C ARG A 597 20.14 0.73 -27.17
N GLY A 598 20.58 1.99 -27.09
CA GLY A 598 20.73 2.94 -28.18
C GLY A 598 22.14 3.48 -28.38
N PHE A 599 23.17 2.85 -27.80
CA PHE A 599 24.57 3.33 -27.86
C PHE A 599 25.07 3.59 -29.29
N ASN A 600 24.73 2.71 -30.22
CA ASN A 600 25.15 2.82 -31.62
C ASN A 600 24.40 3.89 -32.42
N ASP A 601 23.35 4.45 -31.84
CA ASP A 601 22.54 5.52 -32.42
C ASP A 601 22.99 6.92 -31.91
N LEU A 602 24.02 7.01 -31.05
CA LEU A 602 24.55 8.23 -30.49
C LEU A 602 25.75 8.75 -31.29
N ASP A 603 25.68 10.01 -31.69
CA ASP A 603 26.77 10.78 -32.34
C ASP A 603 27.56 11.61 -31.32
N ALA A 604 27.03 11.80 -30.11
CA ALA A 604 27.65 12.59 -29.03
C ALA A 604 27.33 11.95 -27.65
N PRO A 605 28.10 12.26 -26.59
CA PRO A 605 27.78 11.81 -25.24
C PRO A 605 26.40 12.29 -24.77
N VAL A 606 25.67 11.45 -24.00
CA VAL A 606 24.42 11.86 -23.38
C VAL A 606 24.66 13.00 -22.40
N LYS A 607 23.94 14.10 -22.55
CA LYS A 607 24.00 15.25 -21.66
C LYS A 607 22.78 15.28 -20.73
N ARG A 608 23.03 15.63 -19.46
CA ARG A 608 21.98 15.77 -18.44
C ARG A 608 22.05 17.15 -17.82
N LEU A 609 20.96 17.88 -17.84
CA LEU A 609 20.79 19.18 -17.20
C LEU A 609 19.78 19.05 -16.07
N HIS A 610 20.26 19.05 -14.84
CA HIS A 610 19.45 18.87 -13.64
C HIS A 610 19.41 20.11 -12.78
N GLY A 611 18.50 20.11 -11.81
CA GLY A 611 18.49 21.05 -10.71
C GLY A 611 19.82 21.00 -9.92
N THR A 612 20.20 22.13 -9.34
CA THR A 612 21.42 22.22 -8.53
C THR A 612 21.26 21.35 -7.26
N PHE A 613 22.24 20.54 -6.94
CA PHE A 613 22.21 19.62 -5.80
C PHE A 613 22.30 20.37 -4.46
N ALA A 614 21.20 21.02 -4.09
CA ALA A 614 21.06 21.76 -2.84
C ALA A 614 19.57 21.78 -2.41
N PRO A 615 19.27 21.73 -1.09
CA PRO A 615 17.91 21.92 -0.62
C PRO A 615 17.34 23.27 -1.07
N THR A 616 16.03 23.31 -1.36
CA THR A 616 15.37 24.51 -1.92
C THR A 616 15.35 25.66 -0.92
N PRO A 617 15.93 26.83 -1.26
CA PRO A 617 15.92 28.00 -0.40
C PRO A 617 14.61 28.79 -0.53
N TYR A 618 14.33 29.64 0.48
CA TYR A 618 13.16 30.53 0.48
C TYR A 618 13.31 31.73 -0.45
N SER A 619 14.52 32.27 -0.57
CA SER A 619 14.78 33.51 -1.32
C SER A 619 14.57 33.35 -2.83
N PRO A 620 13.68 34.13 -3.50
CA PRO A 620 13.42 33.97 -4.92
C PRO A 620 14.66 34.00 -5.83
N PRO A 621 15.66 34.88 -5.62
CA PRO A 621 16.88 34.84 -6.42
C PRO A 621 17.72 33.57 -6.25
N LEU A 622 17.73 33.01 -5.04
CA LEU A 622 18.44 31.76 -4.78
C LEU A 622 17.68 30.56 -5.33
N GLU A 623 16.35 30.53 -5.15
CA GLU A 623 15.46 29.50 -5.69
C GLU A 623 15.60 29.40 -7.21
N LYS A 624 15.54 30.52 -7.92
CA LYS A 624 15.67 30.59 -9.38
C LYS A 624 17.00 30.04 -9.91
N MET A 625 18.07 30.11 -9.13
CA MET A 625 19.38 29.55 -9.53
C MET A 625 19.41 28.02 -9.53
N LEU A 626 18.51 27.37 -8.80
CA LEU A 626 18.53 25.91 -8.67
C LEU A 626 17.93 25.19 -9.89
N VAL A 627 16.99 25.81 -10.59
CA VAL A 627 16.20 25.15 -11.64
C VAL A 627 16.76 25.49 -13.03
N PRO A 628 16.82 24.51 -13.96
CA PRO A 628 17.11 24.79 -15.37
C PRO A 628 16.06 25.73 -15.99
N ASP A 629 16.52 26.83 -16.60
CA ASP A 629 15.66 27.72 -17.37
C ASP A 629 15.87 27.52 -18.88
N ALA A 630 15.06 28.22 -19.69
CA ALA A 630 15.12 28.10 -21.15
C ALA A 630 16.50 28.45 -21.73
N ASP A 631 17.19 29.45 -21.16
CA ASP A 631 18.51 29.87 -21.63
C ASP A 631 19.58 28.82 -21.37
N ARG A 632 19.57 28.23 -20.17
CA ARG A 632 20.47 27.12 -19.80
C ARG A 632 20.21 25.88 -20.65
N ILE A 633 18.94 25.58 -20.97
CA ILE A 633 18.58 24.46 -21.85
C ILE A 633 19.10 24.73 -23.27
N ALA A 634 18.85 25.93 -23.82
CA ALA A 634 19.36 26.29 -25.14
C ALA A 634 20.89 26.24 -25.21
N GLN A 635 21.57 26.71 -24.18
CA GLN A 635 23.02 26.64 -24.10
C GLN A 635 23.52 25.18 -24.05
N ALA A 636 22.87 24.31 -23.27
CA ALA A 636 23.24 22.89 -23.19
C ALA A 636 23.05 22.18 -24.56
N VAL A 637 22.01 22.54 -25.32
CA VAL A 637 21.80 22.03 -26.68
C VAL A 637 22.93 22.52 -27.62
N ARG A 638 23.28 23.81 -27.62
CA ARG A 638 24.37 24.32 -28.46
C ARG A 638 25.71 23.64 -28.19
N GLU A 639 26.00 23.40 -26.90
CA GLU A 639 27.20 22.67 -26.51
C GLU A 639 27.18 21.24 -27.06
N LEU A 640 26.04 20.54 -26.94
CA LEU A 640 25.88 19.19 -27.46
C LEU A 640 25.93 19.12 -29.01
N MET A 641 25.48 20.17 -29.68
CA MET A 641 25.58 20.27 -31.15
C MET A 641 27.00 20.55 -31.64
N ALA A 642 27.88 21.06 -30.77
CA ALA A 642 29.28 21.34 -31.10
C ALA A 642 30.21 20.15 -30.89
N GLU A 643 29.76 19.11 -30.17
CA GLU A 643 30.47 17.85 -29.97
C GLU A 643 30.37 16.94 -31.20
#